data_4274b16a1402d413e8e8df833a0dd3af
#
_entry.id   4274b16a1402d413e8e8df833a0dd3af
#
_cell.length_a   1.000
_cell.length_b   1.000
_cell.length_c   1.000
_cell.angle_alpha   90.00
_cell.angle_beta   90.00
_cell.angle_gamma   90.00
#
_symmetry.space_group_name_H-M   'P 1'
#
loop_
_entity.id
_entity.type
_entity.pdbx_description
1 polymer ?
#
loop_
_entity_poly.entity_id
_entity_poly.type
_entity_poly.pdbx_seq_one_letter_code
_entity_poly.pdbx_strand_id
1 'polypeptide(L)'
;MQMKNILRTSLLALACIAASLDAHRSLAISPTADQGAEKGPHDDIPSFRADIMPIFFRTGCNVGTCHGSARGKDGFMLSLFGYDPKGDYERIVTEMIGRRVNTSVPERSLLLLKATGDVDHTGGELFTRDSVHYKMLLKWIAAGAPDDADPAAVPEVVSLALSNESFVFQNAGDKAELHVSAKMTDGTTRDVTDLAKFFSNNDAVVKIDADGKLKAAAQGDSNVFARYSRFTVGAEVIVLPADKSFVWPNPPRNNYIDDLVFDRLQKLSIAPSELCDDETFLRRATLDLAARPPTPAEFHDFAADVRPDKRERKIDALIASDEFADYWTAIWGEQFRIKGGGYGPDKTFIKSADAFYEWIRKQMRNDRPLNEFVSDMVTASGSNLTNGPVNLYTMMVHKPRLNPKEFAADFSQVFLGVQIQCAECHNHPFDRWTMNDYYGFTSFFTGIQRKPGTEPRDSRIFHDVKAHPAKHLVDSRPMPAKILGEVEPVDAEKEVGHDPRRALARWLTAPENELFSRNLANRIWAHYIGRGIVEPVDDVRASNPPVNPALLDALSKRLVESKFNLRAIVRDICTSRVYQLSSKPNASNLLDTRQFSHAHLRRLRADVLYDSFSTASGVKSQLPYFPEGTRAIDFYPRSEGATEGPQFGHQFFETFGRSDRNTICACATKKEPTLSQALHLIVGDTVRQRLPAAGGLQKLVLSHSAPEPIIEELFIRALARRPTAKEAAAMRELVGDKVKDYTVYEDIFWSLLNSTEFSFNY
;
A
#
# COMPACT_ATOMS: atom_id res chain seq x y z
N MET A 1 59.13 22.32 -32.10
CA MET A 1 58.74 23.63 -31.59
C MET A 1 57.21 23.67 -31.45
N GLN A 2 56.66 22.74 -30.69
CA GLN A 2 55.21 22.62 -30.43
C GLN A 2 54.94 21.79 -29.16
N MET A 3 55.65 22.06 -28.07
CA MET A 3 55.46 21.34 -26.80
C MET A 3 55.72 22.23 -25.57
N LYS A 4 55.41 23.54 -25.67
CA LYS A 4 55.52 24.48 -24.56
C LYS A 4 54.26 25.29 -24.26
N ASN A 5 53.13 25.08 -24.96
CA ASN A 5 51.88 25.85 -24.71
C ASN A 5 50.77 25.03 -24.06
N ILE A 6 51.01 23.79 -23.63
CA ILE A 6 49.97 22.98 -22.93
C ILE A 6 50.14 23.02 -21.40
N LEU A 7 51.26 23.52 -20.88
CA LEU A 7 51.51 23.56 -19.42
C LEU A 7 51.16 24.90 -18.75
N ARG A 8 50.64 25.91 -19.46
CA ARG A 8 50.22 27.17 -18.87
C ARG A 8 48.71 27.36 -18.67
N THR A 9 47.88 26.49 -19.26
CA THR A 9 46.45 26.54 -19.10
C THR A 9 45.94 25.60 -17.99
N SER A 10 46.77 24.69 -17.50
CA SER A 10 46.38 23.76 -16.42
C SER A 10 46.66 24.27 -14.99
N LEU A 11 47.39 25.38 -14.84
CA LEU A 11 47.70 25.95 -13.52
C LEU A 11 46.77 27.08 -13.10
N LEU A 12 45.90 27.60 -13.98
CA LEU A 12 44.88 28.57 -13.64
C LEU A 12 43.53 27.95 -13.28
N ALA A 13 43.31 26.66 -13.60
CA ALA A 13 42.10 25.94 -13.24
C ALA A 13 42.13 25.27 -11.85
N LEU A 14 43.32 25.13 -11.24
CA LEU A 14 43.48 24.59 -9.87
C LEU A 14 43.48 25.63 -8.77
N ALA A 15 43.55 26.92 -9.10
CA ALA A 15 43.50 28.00 -8.10
C ALA A 15 42.09 28.51 -7.77
N CYS A 16 41.08 28.09 -8.53
CA CYS A 16 39.66 28.47 -8.28
C CYS A 16 38.87 27.40 -7.53
N ILE A 17 39.41 26.19 -7.25
CA ILE A 17 38.74 25.13 -6.53
C ILE A 17 39.14 25.04 -5.05
N ALA A 18 40.19 25.78 -4.62
CA ALA A 18 40.65 25.79 -3.24
C ALA A 18 40.08 26.95 -2.37
N ALA A 19 39.15 27.75 -2.90
CA ALA A 19 38.56 28.89 -2.18
C ALA A 19 37.06 28.74 -1.85
N SER A 20 36.47 27.54 -1.92
CA SER A 20 35.05 27.32 -1.67
C SER A 20 34.74 26.27 -0.58
N LEU A 21 35.68 26.00 0.34
CA LEU A 21 35.50 25.02 1.41
C LEU A 21 35.70 25.56 2.83
N ASP A 22 35.52 26.89 3.05
CA ASP A 22 35.49 27.43 4.41
C ASP A 22 34.53 28.63 4.51
N ALA A 23 33.23 28.42 4.51
CA ALA A 23 32.22 29.40 4.94
C ALA A 23 30.87 28.78 5.28
N HIS A 24 30.80 27.84 6.22
CA HIS A 24 29.59 27.62 6.99
C HIS A 24 29.78 28.12 8.42
N ARG A 25 29.80 29.43 8.55
CA ARG A 25 29.49 30.10 9.82
C ARG A 25 28.20 30.89 9.66
N SER A 26 27.28 30.53 10.54
CA SER A 26 25.98 31.19 10.76
C SER A 26 26.08 32.72 10.62
N LEU A 27 25.38 33.27 9.66
CA LEU A 27 24.93 34.65 9.68
C LEU A 27 23.43 34.66 9.90
N ALA A 28 23.03 34.97 11.12
CA ALA A 28 21.68 35.41 11.43
C ALA A 28 21.41 36.68 10.59
N ILE A 29 20.60 36.56 9.56
CA ILE A 29 20.07 37.69 8.83
C ILE A 29 18.87 38.20 9.61
N SER A 30 19.02 39.31 10.27
CA SER A 30 17.91 40.13 10.75
C SER A 30 17.06 40.54 9.55
N PRO A 31 15.73 40.46 9.62
CA PRO A 31 14.89 40.91 8.52
C PRO A 31 15.02 42.44 8.40
N THR A 32 15.65 42.89 7.31
CA THR A 32 15.49 44.26 6.88
C THR A 32 14.05 44.50 6.51
N ALA A 33 13.42 45.46 7.13
CA ALA A 33 12.08 45.92 6.83
C ALA A 33 11.95 46.19 5.33
N ASP A 34 11.07 45.43 4.69
CA ASP A 34 10.64 45.63 3.31
C ASP A 34 9.97 47.01 3.21
N GLN A 35 10.52 47.88 2.38
CA GLN A 35 9.86 49.13 2.06
C GLN A 35 8.69 48.81 1.17
N GLY A 36 7.49 48.94 1.73
CA GLY A 36 6.23 48.61 1.08
C GLY A 36 6.09 49.30 -0.27
N ALA A 37 5.88 48.47 -1.29
CA ALA A 37 5.21 48.91 -2.51
C ALA A 37 3.82 49.47 -2.11
N GLU A 38 3.48 50.66 -2.51
CA GLU A 38 2.16 51.25 -2.29
C GLU A 38 1.08 50.31 -2.92
N LYS A 39 0.28 49.70 -2.06
CA LYS A 39 -0.84 48.85 -2.48
C LYS A 39 -1.88 49.72 -3.20
N GLY A 40 -2.22 49.33 -4.42
CA GLY A 40 -3.32 49.95 -5.16
C GLY A 40 -4.67 49.74 -4.44
N PRO A 41 -5.71 50.57 -4.72
CA PRO A 41 -7.01 50.48 -4.01
C PRO A 41 -7.78 49.20 -4.17
N HIS A 42 -7.31 48.22 -4.98
CA HIS A 42 -7.88 46.90 -5.16
C HIS A 42 -7.10 45.75 -4.50
N ASP A 43 -5.91 46.00 -3.96
CA ASP A 43 -5.05 44.94 -3.37
C ASP A 43 -5.57 44.39 -2.03
N ASP A 44 -6.68 44.90 -1.55
CA ASP A 44 -7.19 44.61 -0.20
C ASP A 44 -8.50 43.80 -0.21
N ILE A 45 -9.07 43.48 -1.40
CA ILE A 45 -10.30 42.69 -1.53
C ILE A 45 -9.93 41.20 -1.53
N PRO A 46 -10.55 40.36 -0.66
CA PRO A 46 -10.29 38.93 -0.65
C PRO A 46 -10.60 38.27 -2.01
N SER A 47 -9.67 37.46 -2.51
CA SER A 47 -9.89 36.62 -3.71
C SER A 47 -10.94 35.55 -3.42
N PHE A 48 -11.88 35.36 -4.36
CA PHE A 48 -12.87 34.30 -4.19
C PHE A 48 -12.21 32.92 -4.13
N ARG A 49 -11.25 32.63 -5.01
CA ARG A 49 -10.56 31.33 -5.09
C ARG A 49 -9.54 31.11 -3.99
N ALA A 50 -8.73 32.14 -3.70
CA ALA A 50 -7.62 32.01 -2.78
C ALA A 50 -7.99 32.22 -1.31
N ASP A 51 -9.07 32.96 -1.01
CA ASP A 51 -9.43 33.34 0.36
C ASP A 51 -10.83 32.82 0.77
N ILE A 52 -11.82 32.96 -0.10
CA ILE A 52 -13.22 32.64 0.26
C ILE A 52 -13.53 31.16 0.15
N MET A 53 -13.12 30.51 -0.94
CA MET A 53 -13.35 29.08 -1.12
C MET A 53 -12.70 28.21 -0.03
N PRO A 54 -11.48 28.51 0.45
CA PRO A 54 -10.88 27.77 1.57
C PRO A 54 -11.67 27.84 2.88
N ILE A 55 -12.40 28.95 3.14
CA ILE A 55 -13.26 29.03 4.34
C ILE A 55 -14.36 27.97 4.28
N PHE A 56 -15.02 27.79 3.13
CA PHE A 56 -16.06 26.76 2.99
C PHE A 56 -15.52 25.33 3.16
N PHE A 57 -14.28 25.09 2.74
CA PHE A 57 -13.63 23.81 2.95
C PHE A 57 -13.28 23.58 4.42
N ARG A 58 -12.62 24.56 5.05
CA ARG A 58 -12.21 24.48 6.47
C ARG A 58 -13.40 24.26 7.39
N THR A 59 -14.47 25.03 7.19
CA THR A 59 -15.69 25.00 8.02
C THR A 59 -16.63 23.84 7.66
N GLY A 60 -16.34 23.09 6.59
CA GLY A 60 -17.12 21.93 6.18
C GLY A 60 -18.40 22.24 5.42
N CYS A 61 -18.62 23.48 4.93
CA CYS A 61 -19.81 23.84 4.16
C CYS A 61 -19.93 23.00 2.88
N ASN A 62 -18.81 22.72 2.19
CA ASN A 62 -18.77 22.00 0.91
C ASN A 62 -18.40 20.51 1.04
N VAL A 63 -18.59 19.89 2.22
CA VAL A 63 -18.45 18.44 2.37
C VAL A 63 -19.74 17.69 1.99
N GLY A 64 -19.63 16.39 1.71
CA GLY A 64 -20.73 15.57 1.21
C GLY A 64 -21.93 15.42 2.17
N THR A 65 -21.77 15.65 3.46
CA THR A 65 -22.86 15.69 4.46
C THR A 65 -23.59 17.03 4.50
N CYS A 66 -23.01 18.07 3.91
CA CYS A 66 -23.55 19.41 3.84
C CYS A 66 -23.85 19.84 2.39
N HIS A 67 -23.51 21.06 2.00
CA HIS A 67 -23.82 21.60 0.67
C HIS A 67 -23.01 20.95 -0.47
N GLY A 68 -21.93 20.22 -0.17
CA GLY A 68 -21.16 19.44 -1.15
C GLY A 68 -21.81 18.11 -1.59
N SER A 69 -23.00 17.76 -1.07
CA SER A 69 -23.76 16.61 -1.58
C SER A 69 -24.25 16.84 -3.01
N ALA A 70 -24.50 15.78 -3.78
CA ALA A 70 -24.87 15.85 -5.19
C ALA A 70 -26.12 16.73 -5.49
N ARG A 71 -27.01 16.91 -4.49
CA ARG A 71 -28.21 17.76 -4.57
C ARG A 71 -28.12 19.01 -3.69
N GLY A 72 -27.00 19.18 -2.96
CA GLY A 72 -26.88 20.20 -1.94
C GLY A 72 -27.79 19.97 -0.75
N LYS A 73 -28.05 21.03 0.02
CA LYS A 73 -29.00 21.08 1.14
C LYS A 73 -29.91 22.30 0.95
N ASP A 74 -31.21 22.11 1.13
CA ASP A 74 -32.22 23.17 1.08
C ASP A 74 -32.11 24.07 -0.17
N GLY A 75 -31.84 23.49 -1.34
CA GLY A 75 -31.68 24.18 -2.59
C GLY A 75 -30.38 24.99 -2.74
N PHE A 76 -29.40 24.78 -1.87
CA PHE A 76 -28.05 25.31 -1.99
C PHE A 76 -27.04 24.18 -2.13
N MET A 77 -26.35 24.14 -3.28
CA MET A 77 -25.30 23.20 -3.58
C MET A 77 -23.96 23.94 -3.73
N LEU A 78 -22.90 23.33 -3.23
CA LEU A 78 -21.52 23.70 -3.49
C LEU A 78 -20.80 22.51 -4.12
N SER A 79 -19.77 22.76 -4.88
CA SER A 79 -18.95 21.68 -5.41
C SER A 79 -18.21 20.97 -4.25
N LEU A 80 -18.22 19.66 -4.28
CA LEU A 80 -17.58 18.84 -3.21
C LEU A 80 -16.10 19.18 -3.12
N PHE A 81 -15.67 19.67 -1.96
CA PHE A 81 -14.29 20.13 -1.69
C PHE A 81 -13.81 21.26 -2.62
N GLY A 82 -14.71 22.00 -3.27
CA GLY A 82 -14.35 23.18 -4.05
C GLY A 82 -13.74 22.87 -5.43
N TYR A 83 -14.11 21.75 -6.08
CA TYR A 83 -13.54 21.38 -7.38
C TYR A 83 -13.98 22.26 -8.54
N ASP A 84 -15.10 22.98 -8.41
CA ASP A 84 -15.70 23.86 -9.42
C ASP A 84 -15.91 25.29 -8.86
N PRO A 85 -14.83 26.06 -8.68
CA PRO A 85 -14.94 27.40 -8.09
C PRO A 85 -15.84 28.34 -8.89
N LYS A 86 -15.85 28.24 -10.23
CA LYS A 86 -16.72 29.05 -11.09
C LYS A 86 -18.19 28.74 -10.81
N GLY A 87 -18.57 27.48 -10.82
CA GLY A 87 -19.94 27.07 -10.50
C GLY A 87 -20.34 27.43 -9.08
N ASP A 88 -19.40 27.36 -8.12
CA ASP A 88 -19.67 27.76 -6.73
C ASP A 88 -19.91 29.27 -6.61
N TYR A 89 -19.14 30.08 -7.32
CA TYR A 89 -19.41 31.52 -7.40
C TYR A 89 -20.81 31.83 -7.94
N GLU A 90 -21.17 31.21 -9.06
CA GLU A 90 -22.49 31.37 -9.67
C GLU A 90 -23.61 30.97 -8.69
N ARG A 91 -23.46 29.86 -7.98
CA ARG A 91 -24.45 29.38 -7.00
C ARG A 91 -24.53 30.28 -5.75
N ILE A 92 -23.43 30.86 -5.30
CA ILE A 92 -23.41 31.73 -4.13
C ILE A 92 -23.99 33.11 -4.45
N VAL A 93 -23.54 33.71 -5.55
CA VAL A 93 -23.76 35.14 -5.83
C VAL A 93 -24.92 35.37 -6.82
N THR A 94 -24.97 34.59 -7.92
CA THR A 94 -25.84 34.94 -9.06
C THR A 94 -27.11 34.10 -9.18
N GLU A 95 -27.10 32.83 -8.77
CA GLU A 95 -28.23 31.90 -8.91
C GLU A 95 -29.51 32.42 -8.18
N MET A 96 -29.34 33.02 -7.01
CA MET A 96 -30.43 33.65 -6.23
C MET A 96 -29.97 35.01 -5.71
N ILE A 97 -29.95 35.99 -6.61
CA ILE A 97 -29.49 37.36 -6.37
C ILE A 97 -30.16 37.94 -5.11
N GLY A 98 -29.36 38.49 -4.21
CA GLY A 98 -29.82 39.12 -2.96
C GLY A 98 -30.27 38.18 -1.85
N ARG A 99 -30.40 36.87 -2.12
CA ARG A 99 -30.82 35.89 -1.08
C ARG A 99 -29.66 35.41 -0.21
N ARG A 100 -28.63 34.88 -0.83
CA ARG A 100 -27.46 34.30 -0.08
C ARG A 100 -26.48 35.40 0.29
N VAL A 101 -26.25 36.34 -0.59
CA VAL A 101 -25.35 37.48 -0.44
C VAL A 101 -26.15 38.75 -0.57
N ASN A 102 -26.03 39.64 0.42
CA ASN A 102 -26.66 40.97 0.42
C ASN A 102 -25.58 42.03 0.42
N THR A 103 -25.28 42.59 -0.74
CA THR A 103 -24.24 43.61 -0.91
C THR A 103 -24.64 44.97 -0.39
N SER A 104 -25.94 45.22 -0.19
CA SER A 104 -26.45 46.50 0.36
C SER A 104 -26.36 46.55 1.88
N VAL A 105 -26.51 45.40 2.55
CA VAL A 105 -26.36 45.27 4.00
C VAL A 105 -25.61 43.97 4.26
N PRO A 106 -24.28 43.97 4.09
CA PRO A 106 -23.45 42.77 4.10
C PRO A 106 -23.63 41.84 5.31
N GLU A 107 -23.82 42.39 6.51
CA GLU A 107 -24.01 41.65 7.76
C GLU A 107 -25.34 40.85 7.80
N ARG A 108 -26.30 41.23 6.88
CA ARG A 108 -27.58 40.51 6.72
C ARG A 108 -27.56 39.47 5.62
N SER A 109 -26.42 39.16 5.08
CA SER A 109 -26.25 38.05 4.15
C SER A 109 -26.63 36.73 4.78
N LEU A 110 -27.51 35.96 4.18
CA LEU A 110 -27.93 34.65 4.73
C LEU A 110 -26.73 33.71 4.90
N LEU A 111 -25.73 33.83 4.03
CA LEU A 111 -24.47 33.11 4.12
C LEU A 111 -23.76 33.33 5.47
N LEU A 112 -23.72 34.57 5.97
CA LEU A 112 -23.13 34.90 7.27
C LEU A 112 -24.06 34.50 8.42
N LEU A 113 -25.36 34.84 8.34
CA LEU A 113 -26.34 34.56 9.39
C LEU A 113 -26.49 33.07 9.69
N LYS A 114 -26.41 32.21 8.65
CA LYS A 114 -26.44 30.77 8.81
C LYS A 114 -25.15 30.25 9.47
N ALA A 115 -24.01 30.77 9.04
CA ALA A 115 -22.71 30.30 9.52
C ALA A 115 -22.41 30.75 10.97
N THR A 116 -23.00 31.88 11.44
CA THR A 116 -22.90 32.35 12.83
C THR A 116 -23.98 31.82 13.75
N GLY A 117 -24.95 31.04 13.23
CA GLY A 117 -26.08 30.54 14.04
C GLY A 117 -27.16 31.58 14.35
N ASP A 118 -27.07 32.81 13.80
CA ASP A 118 -28.09 33.86 13.96
C ASP A 118 -29.45 33.47 13.32
N VAL A 119 -29.39 32.56 12.36
CA VAL A 119 -30.54 31.91 11.73
C VAL A 119 -30.31 30.40 11.81
N ASP A 120 -31.37 29.67 12.17
CA ASP A 120 -31.32 28.20 12.31
C ASP A 120 -30.61 27.53 11.14
N HIS A 121 -29.60 26.75 11.47
CA HIS A 121 -28.73 26.04 10.54
C HIS A 121 -28.45 24.64 11.02
N THR A 122 -28.80 23.62 10.23
CA THR A 122 -28.57 22.21 10.56
C THR A 122 -27.07 21.91 10.80
N GLY A 123 -26.17 22.68 10.17
CA GLY A 123 -24.72 22.61 10.38
C GLY A 123 -24.24 23.25 11.68
N GLY A 124 -25.11 23.87 12.46
CA GLY A 124 -24.76 24.61 13.68
C GLY A 124 -24.03 25.93 13.42
N GLU A 125 -23.46 26.51 14.46
CA GLU A 125 -22.52 27.63 14.40
C GLU A 125 -21.17 27.13 13.92
N LEU A 126 -20.64 27.72 12.85
CA LEU A 126 -19.38 27.34 12.25
C LEU A 126 -18.24 28.28 12.66
N PHE A 127 -18.57 29.54 12.92
CA PHE A 127 -17.62 30.55 13.42
C PHE A 127 -18.35 31.76 14.03
N THR A 128 -17.69 32.45 14.94
CA THR A 128 -18.21 33.64 15.60
C THR A 128 -18.01 34.89 14.72
N ARG A 129 -18.72 35.99 15.05
CA ARG A 129 -18.57 37.27 14.36
C ARG A 129 -17.19 37.91 14.53
N ASP A 130 -16.44 37.54 15.55
CA ASP A 130 -15.08 38.05 15.79
C ASP A 130 -14.01 37.29 15.03
N SER A 131 -14.34 36.16 14.43
CA SER A 131 -13.41 35.29 13.72
C SER A 131 -12.83 35.95 12.47
N VAL A 132 -11.64 35.49 12.07
CA VAL A 132 -10.98 35.88 10.82
C VAL A 132 -11.86 35.54 9.62
N HIS A 133 -12.53 34.40 9.65
CA HIS A 133 -13.41 33.91 8.59
C HIS A 133 -14.63 34.84 8.36
N TYR A 134 -15.30 35.23 9.44
CA TYR A 134 -16.41 36.18 9.35
C TYR A 134 -15.98 37.50 8.76
N LYS A 135 -14.86 38.08 9.26
CA LYS A 135 -14.32 39.36 8.81
C LYS A 135 -13.92 39.32 7.33
N MET A 136 -13.33 38.21 6.88
CA MET A 136 -12.91 38.00 5.50
C MET A 136 -14.12 37.92 4.56
N LEU A 137 -15.13 37.10 4.92
CA LEU A 137 -16.38 37.00 4.18
C LEU A 137 -17.14 38.33 4.13
N LEU A 138 -17.24 39.03 5.27
CA LEU A 138 -17.90 40.35 5.36
C LEU A 138 -17.23 41.36 4.44
N LYS A 139 -15.88 41.41 4.47
CA LYS A 139 -15.10 42.31 3.62
C LYS A 139 -15.32 42.05 2.13
N TRP A 140 -15.32 40.78 1.72
CA TRP A 140 -15.60 40.34 0.36
C TRP A 140 -17.01 40.75 -0.08
N ILE A 141 -18.03 40.52 0.76
CA ILE A 141 -19.43 40.88 0.47
C ILE A 141 -19.60 42.41 0.39
N ALA A 142 -18.95 43.15 1.32
CA ALA A 142 -19.01 44.61 1.33
C ALA A 142 -18.35 45.23 0.08
N ALA A 143 -17.39 44.55 -0.51
CA ALA A 143 -16.77 44.95 -1.78
C ALA A 143 -17.63 44.59 -3.02
N GLY A 144 -18.87 44.09 -2.83
CA GLY A 144 -19.77 43.70 -3.91
C GLY A 144 -19.70 42.19 -4.25
N ALA A 145 -19.02 41.38 -3.45
CA ALA A 145 -18.80 39.94 -3.68
C ALA A 145 -18.24 39.64 -5.09
N PRO A 146 -17.14 40.24 -5.51
CA PRO A 146 -16.62 40.06 -6.87
C PRO A 146 -16.07 38.62 -7.06
N ASP A 147 -16.16 38.10 -8.32
CA ASP A 147 -15.29 37.01 -8.76
C ASP A 147 -13.87 37.55 -9.01
N ASP A 148 -12.89 36.68 -9.08
CA ASP A 148 -11.53 37.05 -9.47
C ASP A 148 -11.55 37.54 -10.95
N ALA A 149 -11.03 38.74 -11.19
CA ALA A 149 -11.12 39.38 -12.51
C ALA A 149 -10.42 38.54 -13.61
N ASP A 150 -9.31 37.94 -13.29
CA ASP A 150 -8.63 36.92 -14.10
C ASP A 150 -8.37 35.66 -13.24
N PRO A 151 -9.24 34.64 -13.35
CA PRO A 151 -9.07 33.41 -12.62
C PRO A 151 -7.73 32.68 -12.86
N ALA A 152 -7.12 32.90 -14.04
CA ALA A 152 -5.85 32.27 -14.39
C ALA A 152 -4.65 32.99 -13.75
N ALA A 153 -4.82 34.26 -13.36
CA ALA A 153 -3.81 35.05 -12.68
C ALA A 153 -3.82 34.84 -11.15
N VAL A 154 -4.83 34.17 -10.59
CA VAL A 154 -4.87 33.86 -9.15
C VAL A 154 -3.75 32.87 -8.83
N PRO A 155 -2.79 33.22 -7.93
CA PRO A 155 -1.74 32.31 -7.57
C PRO A 155 -2.29 30.99 -6.98
N GLU A 156 -1.86 29.87 -7.55
CA GLU A 156 -2.19 28.54 -7.04
C GLU A 156 -1.14 28.04 -6.03
N VAL A 157 -1.57 27.15 -5.15
CA VAL A 157 -0.66 26.49 -4.20
C VAL A 157 0.22 25.50 -4.95
N VAL A 158 1.52 25.61 -4.77
CA VAL A 158 2.54 24.66 -5.29
C VAL A 158 2.88 23.62 -4.23
N SER A 159 3.06 24.04 -2.98
CA SER A 159 3.39 23.15 -1.86
C SER A 159 2.97 23.78 -0.54
N LEU A 160 2.85 22.93 0.49
CA LEU A 160 2.67 23.33 1.88
C LEU A 160 3.91 22.96 2.68
N ALA A 161 4.20 23.76 3.71
CA ALA A 161 5.20 23.47 4.73
C ALA A 161 4.61 23.68 6.12
N LEU A 162 5.03 22.85 7.07
CA LEU A 162 4.68 22.96 8.48
C LEU A 162 5.78 23.66 9.26
N SER A 163 5.44 24.37 10.35
CA SER A 163 6.42 24.94 11.26
C SER A 163 7.34 23.90 11.89
N ASN A 164 6.83 22.67 12.08
CA ASN A 164 7.54 21.54 12.64
C ASN A 164 7.11 20.25 11.92
N GLU A 165 8.07 19.42 11.55
CA GLU A 165 7.83 18.11 10.92
C GLU A 165 7.65 16.98 11.94
N SER A 166 8.03 17.22 13.21
CA SER A 166 7.85 16.24 14.28
C SER A 166 7.74 16.88 15.65
N PHE A 167 7.03 16.22 16.56
CA PHE A 167 6.87 16.59 17.97
C PHE A 167 7.16 15.39 18.87
N VAL A 168 7.95 15.59 19.93
CA VAL A 168 8.19 14.58 20.96
C VAL A 168 7.72 15.13 22.30
N PHE A 169 6.57 14.69 22.76
CA PHE A 169 6.01 15.06 24.05
C PHE A 169 6.54 14.14 25.15
N GLN A 170 6.95 14.73 26.25
CA GLN A 170 7.49 14.01 27.39
C GLN A 170 6.40 13.38 28.26
N ASN A 171 5.19 14.00 28.27
CA ASN A 171 4.08 13.57 29.13
C ASN A 171 2.74 13.78 28.42
N ALA A 172 1.75 13.00 28.83
CA ALA A 172 0.36 13.31 28.52
C ALA A 172 -0.02 14.68 29.10
N GLY A 173 -0.74 15.50 28.33
CA GLY A 173 -1.13 16.85 28.68
C GLY A 173 -0.21 17.94 28.11
N ASP A 174 1.00 17.61 27.62
CA ASP A 174 1.88 18.54 26.92
C ASP A 174 1.19 19.14 25.71
N LYS A 175 1.54 20.38 25.37
CA LYS A 175 0.90 21.16 24.31
C LYS A 175 1.94 21.71 23.34
N ALA A 176 1.53 21.93 22.09
CA ALA A 176 2.30 22.62 21.06
C ALA A 176 1.35 23.31 20.07
N GLU A 177 1.89 24.08 19.15
CA GLU A 177 1.13 24.71 18.06
C GLU A 177 1.78 24.38 16.72
N LEU A 178 0.94 24.20 15.69
CA LEU A 178 1.33 23.87 14.33
C LEU A 178 0.86 24.98 13.40
N HIS A 179 1.81 25.62 12.69
CA HIS A 179 1.53 26.61 11.68
C HIS A 179 1.78 26.06 10.28
N VAL A 180 1.05 26.59 9.30
CA VAL A 180 1.10 26.14 7.91
C VAL A 180 1.40 27.30 6.99
N SER A 181 2.42 27.15 6.16
CA SER A 181 2.72 28.08 5.07
C SER A 181 2.52 27.43 3.71
N ALA A 182 1.98 28.18 2.75
CA ALA A 182 1.78 27.77 1.38
C ALA A 182 2.74 28.51 0.46
N LYS A 183 3.50 27.79 -0.37
CA LYS A 183 4.25 28.36 -1.50
C LYS A 183 3.32 28.45 -2.70
N MET A 184 3.28 29.62 -3.34
CA MET A 184 2.39 29.91 -4.45
C MET A 184 3.11 29.89 -5.80
N THR A 185 2.38 29.80 -6.90
CA THR A 185 2.92 29.79 -8.29
C THR A 185 3.64 31.08 -8.66
N ASP A 186 3.29 32.21 -8.05
CA ASP A 186 3.99 33.49 -8.22
C ASP A 186 5.30 33.61 -7.43
N GLY A 187 5.69 32.54 -6.72
CA GLY A 187 6.89 32.46 -5.87
C GLY A 187 6.72 33.00 -4.46
N THR A 188 5.57 33.60 -4.12
CA THR A 188 5.29 34.10 -2.77
C THR A 188 5.06 32.96 -1.78
N THR A 189 5.27 33.24 -0.48
CA THR A 189 4.91 32.34 0.62
C THR A 189 3.88 33.03 1.51
N ARG A 190 2.78 32.33 1.79
CA ARG A 190 1.66 32.84 2.58
C ARG A 190 1.42 31.96 3.80
N ASP A 191 1.21 32.55 4.97
CA ASP A 191 0.64 31.86 6.13
C ASP A 191 -0.83 31.54 5.84
N VAL A 192 -1.18 30.26 5.90
CA VAL A 192 -2.54 29.77 5.64
C VAL A 192 -3.10 29.00 6.84
N THR A 193 -2.50 29.18 8.01
CA THR A 193 -2.91 28.48 9.25
C THR A 193 -4.40 28.66 9.52
N ASP A 194 -4.92 29.88 9.40
CA ASP A 194 -6.35 30.17 9.60
C ASP A 194 -7.26 29.60 8.53
N LEU A 195 -6.76 29.22 7.37
CA LEU A 195 -7.51 28.65 6.26
C LEU A 195 -7.31 27.13 6.11
N ALA A 196 -6.34 26.57 6.84
CA ALA A 196 -6.05 25.14 6.80
C ALA A 196 -7.03 24.36 7.69
N LYS A 197 -7.33 23.13 7.29
CA LYS A 197 -8.09 22.16 8.11
C LYS A 197 -7.11 21.21 8.78
N PHE A 198 -7.18 21.13 10.11
CA PHE A 198 -6.35 20.26 10.92
C PHE A 198 -7.09 18.98 11.33
N PHE A 199 -6.37 17.87 11.44
CA PHE A 199 -6.88 16.60 11.95
C PHE A 199 -5.74 15.69 12.42
N SER A 200 -6.04 14.75 13.31
CA SER A 200 -5.14 13.68 13.76
C SER A 200 -5.59 12.35 13.16
N ASN A 201 -4.68 11.43 12.92
CA ASN A 201 -5.05 10.05 12.57
C ASN A 201 -5.23 9.16 13.80
N ASN A 202 -4.89 9.65 15.01
CA ASN A 202 -5.09 8.94 16.26
C ASN A 202 -5.31 9.92 17.42
N ASP A 203 -6.56 10.33 17.62
CA ASP A 203 -6.96 11.25 18.69
C ASP A 203 -6.74 10.68 20.10
N ALA A 204 -6.56 9.36 20.24
CA ALA A 204 -6.23 8.75 21.52
C ALA A 204 -4.79 9.08 21.96
N VAL A 205 -3.90 9.37 21.02
CA VAL A 205 -2.49 9.73 21.30
C VAL A 205 -2.32 11.25 21.31
N VAL A 206 -2.82 11.95 20.28
CA VAL A 206 -2.73 13.42 20.21
C VAL A 206 -3.99 13.99 19.59
N LYS A 207 -4.52 15.04 20.21
CA LYS A 207 -5.61 15.85 19.67
C LYS A 207 -5.07 17.11 19.07
N ILE A 208 -5.64 17.57 17.96
CA ILE A 208 -5.38 18.86 17.35
C ILE A 208 -6.72 19.58 17.17
N ASP A 209 -6.78 20.85 17.55
CA ASP A 209 -7.98 21.65 17.37
C ASP A 209 -7.99 22.36 16.00
N ALA A 210 -9.07 23.12 15.75
CA ALA A 210 -9.22 23.84 14.49
C ALA A 210 -8.17 24.93 14.27
N ASP A 211 -7.51 25.41 15.32
CA ASP A 211 -6.51 26.48 15.26
C ASP A 211 -5.06 25.94 15.23
N GLY A 212 -4.91 24.61 15.08
CA GLY A 212 -3.58 23.99 15.00
C GLY A 212 -2.93 23.74 16.37
N LYS A 213 -3.68 23.83 17.48
CA LYS A 213 -3.15 23.58 18.82
C LYS A 213 -3.21 22.08 19.14
N LEU A 214 -2.04 21.52 19.45
CA LEU A 214 -1.87 20.11 19.81
C LEU A 214 -1.95 19.92 21.30
N LYS A 215 -2.53 18.78 21.72
CA LYS A 215 -2.51 18.31 23.10
C LYS A 215 -2.23 16.82 23.13
N ALA A 216 -1.13 16.41 23.75
CA ALA A 216 -0.81 15.01 24.00
C ALA A 216 -1.88 14.40 24.91
N ALA A 217 -2.42 13.22 24.54
CA ALA A 217 -3.49 12.55 25.27
C ALA A 217 -2.99 11.28 25.98
N ALA A 218 -2.31 10.37 25.28
CA ALA A 218 -1.75 9.15 25.83
C ALA A 218 -0.44 8.77 25.14
N GLN A 219 0.34 7.87 25.76
CA GLN A 219 1.55 7.28 25.18
C GLN A 219 1.27 6.65 23.80
N GLY A 220 2.19 6.82 22.86
CA GLY A 220 2.15 6.21 21.53
C GLY A 220 2.70 7.12 20.44
N ASP A 221 2.46 6.73 19.20
CA ASP A 221 2.77 7.50 18.01
C ASP A 221 1.51 7.83 17.22
N SER A 222 1.50 8.99 16.59
CA SER A 222 0.42 9.51 15.77
C SER A 222 0.99 10.45 14.71
N ASN A 223 0.15 10.84 13.76
CA ASN A 223 0.44 11.95 12.86
C ASN A 223 -0.68 12.98 12.95
N VAL A 224 -0.31 14.25 12.93
CA VAL A 224 -1.22 15.38 12.79
C VAL A 224 -1.04 15.98 11.40
N PHE A 225 -2.14 16.40 10.81
CA PHE A 225 -2.18 16.85 9.43
C PHE A 225 -2.77 18.24 9.34
N ALA A 226 -2.27 18.98 8.35
CA ALA A 226 -2.87 20.21 7.88
C ALA A 226 -3.20 20.08 6.39
N ARG A 227 -4.41 20.49 6.01
CA ARG A 227 -4.86 20.51 4.63
C ARG A 227 -5.30 21.90 4.21
N TYR A 228 -4.76 22.36 3.09
CA TYR A 228 -5.16 23.58 2.44
C TYR A 228 -5.18 23.38 0.92
N SER A 229 -6.23 23.84 0.27
CA SER A 229 -6.47 23.55 -1.16
C SER A 229 -6.44 22.03 -1.42
N ARG A 230 -5.66 21.56 -2.38
CA ARG A 230 -5.50 20.14 -2.73
C ARG A 230 -4.36 19.42 -1.99
N PHE A 231 -3.58 20.14 -1.20
CA PHE A 231 -2.40 19.58 -0.53
C PHE A 231 -2.69 19.22 0.92
N THR A 232 -2.11 18.13 1.36
CA THR A 232 -2.08 17.69 2.76
C THR A 232 -0.62 17.46 3.14
N VAL A 233 -0.23 17.97 4.31
CA VAL A 233 1.08 17.75 4.92
C VAL A 233 0.89 17.25 6.33
N GLY A 234 1.81 16.43 6.84
CA GLY A 234 1.71 15.82 8.16
C GLY A 234 2.98 16.01 8.98
N ALA A 235 2.82 16.10 10.29
CA ALA A 235 3.89 16.06 11.27
C ALA A 235 3.74 14.81 12.15
N GLU A 236 4.86 14.15 12.41
CA GLU A 236 4.90 13.03 13.34
C GLU A 236 4.76 13.52 14.78
N VAL A 237 4.00 12.78 15.58
CA VAL A 237 3.87 13.04 17.02
C VAL A 237 4.18 11.79 17.81
N ILE A 238 5.13 11.87 18.72
CA ILE A 238 5.48 10.82 19.68
C ILE A 238 5.15 11.33 21.08
N VAL A 239 4.41 10.56 21.86
CA VAL A 239 4.20 10.79 23.28
C VAL A 239 4.88 9.66 24.05
N LEU A 240 5.93 10.00 24.79
CA LEU A 240 6.75 9.05 25.52
C LEU A 240 5.99 8.43 26.71
N PRO A 241 6.37 7.22 27.16
CA PRO A 241 5.77 6.61 28.34
C PRO A 241 6.04 7.47 29.60
N ALA A 242 5.07 7.45 30.51
CA ALA A 242 5.20 8.09 31.83
C ALA A 242 6.32 7.43 32.65
N ASP A 243 6.47 6.11 32.51
CA ASP A 243 7.57 5.38 33.15
C ASP A 243 8.91 5.64 32.43
N LYS A 244 9.82 6.30 33.13
CA LYS A 244 11.15 6.63 32.64
C LYS A 244 12.21 5.59 33.01
N SER A 245 11.81 4.45 33.58
CA SER A 245 12.73 3.37 33.95
C SER A 245 13.17 2.50 32.77
N PHE A 246 12.62 2.73 31.58
CA PHE A 246 12.97 1.98 30.37
C PHE A 246 14.44 2.08 30.05
N VAL A 247 15.10 0.93 29.93
CA VAL A 247 16.50 0.81 29.50
C VAL A 247 16.53 0.09 28.17
N TRP A 248 17.15 0.69 27.17
CA TRP A 248 17.33 0.08 25.86
C TRP A 248 18.24 -1.15 25.95
N PRO A 249 17.81 -2.34 25.49
CA PRO A 249 18.59 -3.58 25.63
C PRO A 249 19.78 -3.66 24.67
N ASN A 250 19.91 -2.71 23.73
CA ASN A 250 20.95 -2.64 22.72
C ASN A 250 21.18 -3.98 21.96
N PRO A 251 20.15 -4.54 21.30
CA PRO A 251 20.27 -5.81 20.61
C PRO A 251 21.28 -5.73 19.46
N PRO A 252 21.98 -6.81 19.11
CA PRO A 252 22.81 -6.86 17.92
C PRO A 252 22.01 -6.50 16.66
N ARG A 253 22.69 -6.02 15.60
CA ARG A 253 22.09 -5.61 14.33
C ARG A 253 22.79 -6.37 13.20
N ASN A 254 22.04 -6.92 12.27
CA ASN A 254 22.60 -7.69 11.15
C ASN A 254 22.76 -6.82 9.89
N ASN A 255 21.81 -5.90 9.64
CA ASN A 255 21.86 -5.04 8.48
C ASN A 255 21.10 -3.72 8.72
N TYR A 256 21.04 -2.86 7.70
CA TYR A 256 20.42 -1.53 7.76
C TYR A 256 18.93 -1.54 8.17
N ILE A 257 18.21 -2.64 7.94
CA ILE A 257 16.81 -2.78 8.38
C ILE A 257 16.74 -2.75 9.90
N ASP A 258 17.63 -3.50 10.56
CA ASP A 258 17.71 -3.53 12.02
C ASP A 258 18.10 -2.16 12.58
N ASP A 259 19.03 -1.44 11.90
CA ASP A 259 19.41 -0.10 12.30
C ASP A 259 18.19 0.83 12.35
N LEU A 260 17.42 0.86 11.28
CA LEU A 260 16.29 1.77 11.13
C LEU A 260 15.09 1.40 12.01
N VAL A 261 14.82 0.10 12.17
CA VAL A 261 13.72 -0.35 13.03
C VAL A 261 14.08 -0.19 14.50
N PHE A 262 15.28 -0.57 14.91
CA PHE A 262 15.68 -0.48 16.31
C PHE A 262 15.90 0.96 16.78
N ASP A 263 16.41 1.85 15.92
CA ASP A 263 16.46 3.28 16.23
C ASP A 263 15.04 3.88 16.44
N ARG A 264 14.08 3.44 15.64
CA ARG A 264 12.67 3.79 15.81
C ARG A 264 12.11 3.27 17.12
N LEU A 265 12.32 2.00 17.43
CA LEU A 265 11.88 1.35 18.66
C LEU A 265 12.48 2.03 19.90
N GLN A 266 13.77 2.39 19.84
CA GLN A 266 14.44 3.10 20.92
C GLN A 266 13.80 4.46 21.19
N LYS A 267 13.48 5.24 20.14
CA LYS A 267 12.74 6.51 20.27
C LYS A 267 11.39 6.34 20.97
N LEU A 268 10.70 5.24 20.68
CA LEU A 268 9.38 4.94 21.24
C LEU A 268 9.44 4.26 22.62
N SER A 269 10.63 3.98 23.13
CA SER A 269 10.83 3.22 24.37
C SER A 269 10.19 1.82 24.32
N ILE A 270 10.35 1.11 23.20
CA ILE A 270 9.84 -0.24 22.97
C ILE A 270 11.05 -1.18 22.76
N ALA A 271 11.22 -2.20 23.60
CA ALA A 271 12.24 -3.20 23.38
C ALA A 271 11.77 -4.25 22.37
N PRO A 272 12.61 -4.66 21.39
CA PRO A 272 12.26 -5.76 20.52
C PRO A 272 12.21 -7.08 21.30
N SER A 273 11.43 -8.04 20.80
CA SER A 273 11.45 -9.41 21.33
C SER A 273 12.79 -10.10 21.06
N GLU A 274 13.05 -11.19 21.77
CA GLU A 274 14.21 -12.06 21.50
C GLU A 274 14.11 -12.70 20.10
N LEU A 275 15.20 -13.26 19.62
CA LEU A 275 15.14 -14.08 18.39
C LEU A 275 14.30 -15.33 18.61
N CYS A 276 13.60 -15.77 17.59
CA CYS A 276 13.01 -17.10 17.59
C CYS A 276 14.09 -18.19 17.56
N ASP A 277 13.74 -19.37 18.05
CA ASP A 277 14.60 -20.54 17.96
C ASP A 277 14.77 -21.03 16.50
N ASP A 278 15.68 -21.97 16.28
CA ASP A 278 16.02 -22.47 14.96
C ASP A 278 14.87 -23.26 14.30
N GLU A 279 14.06 -23.97 15.08
CA GLU A 279 12.91 -24.73 14.59
C GLU A 279 11.82 -23.79 14.08
N THR A 280 11.49 -22.77 14.85
CA THR A 280 10.57 -21.67 14.46
C THR A 280 11.09 -20.93 13.23
N PHE A 281 12.40 -20.60 13.20
CA PHE A 281 13.00 -19.93 12.05
C PHE A 281 12.89 -20.77 10.78
N LEU A 282 13.23 -22.05 10.83
CA LEU A 282 13.17 -22.95 9.68
C LEU A 282 11.76 -23.05 9.12
N ARG A 283 10.75 -23.23 10.00
CA ARG A 283 9.35 -23.27 9.62
C ARG A 283 8.93 -21.97 8.93
N ARG A 284 9.21 -20.82 9.56
CA ARG A 284 8.88 -19.49 9.04
C ARG A 284 9.51 -19.26 7.67
N ALA A 285 10.81 -19.45 7.55
CA ALA A 285 11.53 -19.20 6.33
C ALA A 285 11.05 -20.08 5.17
N THR A 286 10.77 -21.37 5.43
CA THR A 286 10.30 -22.29 4.38
C THR A 286 8.86 -21.97 3.96
N LEU A 287 7.98 -21.61 4.88
CA LEU A 287 6.61 -21.16 4.56
C LEU A 287 6.61 -19.86 3.77
N ASP A 288 7.44 -18.89 4.14
CA ASP A 288 7.47 -17.57 3.52
C ASP A 288 8.21 -17.54 2.18
N LEU A 289 9.18 -18.40 1.94
CA LEU A 289 10.01 -18.40 0.74
C LEU A 289 9.64 -19.50 -0.25
N ALA A 290 9.14 -20.65 0.23
CA ALA A 290 8.79 -21.80 -0.62
C ALA A 290 7.30 -22.19 -0.57
N ALA A 291 6.48 -21.47 0.18
CA ALA A 291 5.03 -21.71 0.34
C ALA A 291 4.68 -23.13 0.79
N ARG A 292 5.51 -23.74 1.64
CA ARG A 292 5.28 -25.04 2.28
C ARG A 292 6.05 -25.14 3.60
N PRO A 293 5.66 -26.05 4.52
CA PRO A 293 6.51 -26.38 5.68
C PRO A 293 7.80 -27.10 5.22
N PRO A 294 8.84 -27.13 6.06
CA PRO A 294 10.03 -27.92 5.78
C PRO A 294 9.67 -29.43 5.82
N THR A 295 10.35 -30.21 5.01
CA THR A 295 10.29 -31.66 5.07
C THR A 295 11.07 -32.17 6.30
N PRO A 296 10.79 -33.39 6.82
CA PRO A 296 11.58 -33.98 7.89
C PRO A 296 13.08 -34.03 7.59
N ALA A 297 13.47 -34.33 6.36
CA ALA A 297 14.86 -34.34 5.94
C ALA A 297 15.50 -32.93 6.08
N GLU A 298 14.82 -31.90 5.58
CA GLU A 298 15.28 -30.50 5.72
C GLU A 298 15.37 -30.08 7.19
N PHE A 299 14.47 -30.57 8.03
CA PHE A 299 14.50 -30.31 9.48
C PHE A 299 15.73 -30.93 10.11
N HIS A 300 15.99 -32.23 9.87
CA HIS A 300 17.14 -32.92 10.45
C HIS A 300 18.47 -32.35 9.94
N ASP A 301 18.57 -32.04 8.64
CA ASP A 301 19.79 -31.45 8.07
C ASP A 301 20.06 -30.06 8.68
N PHE A 302 19.05 -29.24 8.85
CA PHE A 302 19.19 -27.91 9.45
C PHE A 302 19.49 -27.98 10.96
N ALA A 303 18.90 -28.92 11.69
CA ALA A 303 19.17 -29.13 13.11
C ALA A 303 20.57 -29.64 13.36
N ALA A 304 21.12 -30.45 12.45
CA ALA A 304 22.47 -30.97 12.53
C ALA A 304 23.56 -29.95 12.10
N ASP A 305 23.16 -28.88 11.40
CA ASP A 305 24.09 -27.84 10.94
C ASP A 305 24.50 -26.94 12.11
N VAL A 306 25.77 -27.01 12.52
CA VAL A 306 26.35 -26.25 13.66
C VAL A 306 27.00 -24.93 13.21
N ARG A 307 26.97 -24.60 11.92
CA ARG A 307 27.61 -23.40 11.38
C ARG A 307 26.84 -22.12 11.82
N PRO A 308 27.56 -21.04 12.17
CA PRO A 308 26.95 -19.83 12.65
C PRO A 308 26.09 -19.12 11.57
N ASP A 309 26.37 -19.32 10.27
CA ASP A 309 25.70 -18.76 9.12
C ASP A 309 24.57 -19.65 8.56
N LYS A 310 24.16 -20.71 9.27
CA LYS A 310 23.19 -21.69 8.76
C LYS A 310 21.86 -21.08 8.35
N ARG A 311 21.38 -20.04 9.07
CA ARG A 311 20.15 -19.34 8.75
C ARG A 311 20.25 -18.58 7.43
N GLU A 312 21.33 -17.84 7.21
CA GLU A 312 21.58 -17.12 5.95
C GLU A 312 21.67 -18.08 4.78
N ARG A 313 22.42 -19.19 4.94
CA ARG A 313 22.54 -20.22 3.90
C ARG A 313 21.21 -20.89 3.58
N LYS A 314 20.35 -21.11 4.58
CA LYS A 314 19.00 -21.65 4.32
C LYS A 314 18.14 -20.64 3.55
N ILE A 315 18.21 -19.34 3.90
CA ILE A 315 17.56 -18.27 3.16
C ILE A 315 18.04 -18.26 1.70
N ASP A 316 19.35 -18.25 1.47
CA ASP A 316 19.94 -18.22 0.14
C ASP A 316 19.50 -19.43 -0.71
N ALA A 317 19.48 -20.63 -0.11
CA ALA A 317 19.01 -21.83 -0.79
C ALA A 317 17.53 -21.77 -1.16
N LEU A 318 16.68 -21.27 -0.27
CA LEU A 318 15.24 -21.11 -0.52
C LEU A 318 14.97 -20.06 -1.61
N ILE A 319 15.65 -18.91 -1.55
CA ILE A 319 15.50 -17.83 -2.56
C ILE A 319 15.97 -18.32 -3.95
N ALA A 320 16.96 -19.18 -4.02
CA ALA A 320 17.45 -19.75 -5.27
C ALA A 320 16.54 -20.83 -5.87
N SER A 321 15.58 -21.35 -5.11
CA SER A 321 14.71 -22.44 -5.53
C SER A 321 13.67 -22.04 -6.59
N ASP A 322 13.19 -23.02 -7.34
CA ASP A 322 12.03 -22.86 -8.22
C ASP A 322 10.75 -22.57 -7.45
N GLU A 323 10.62 -23.13 -6.23
CA GLU A 323 9.48 -22.91 -5.35
C GLU A 323 9.30 -21.43 -4.97
N PHE A 324 10.40 -20.70 -4.78
CA PHE A 324 10.36 -19.25 -4.58
C PHE A 324 9.77 -18.51 -5.80
N ALA A 325 10.20 -18.88 -7.00
CA ALA A 325 9.70 -18.27 -8.22
C ALA A 325 8.22 -18.61 -8.46
N ASP A 326 7.81 -19.85 -8.18
CA ASP A 326 6.43 -20.29 -8.29
C ASP A 326 5.53 -19.58 -7.27
N TYR A 327 6.00 -19.35 -6.04
CA TYR A 327 5.27 -18.58 -5.04
C TYR A 327 5.07 -17.11 -5.47
N TRP A 328 6.11 -16.44 -5.96
CA TRP A 328 5.98 -15.08 -6.46
C TRP A 328 5.12 -15.00 -7.72
N THR A 329 5.08 -16.05 -8.53
CA THR A 329 4.14 -16.16 -9.65
C THR A 329 2.69 -16.15 -9.15
N ALA A 330 2.39 -16.88 -8.08
CA ALA A 330 1.06 -16.89 -7.48
C ALA A 330 0.67 -15.51 -6.91
N ILE A 331 1.62 -14.82 -6.25
CA ILE A 331 1.42 -13.47 -5.69
C ILE A 331 1.12 -12.46 -6.82
N TRP A 332 1.93 -12.42 -7.88
CA TRP A 332 1.67 -11.56 -9.03
C TRP A 332 0.40 -11.94 -9.76
N GLY A 333 0.12 -13.23 -9.89
CA GLY A 333 -1.13 -13.73 -10.48
C GLY A 333 -2.38 -13.26 -9.73
N GLU A 334 -2.29 -13.07 -8.42
CA GLU A 334 -3.35 -12.49 -7.60
C GLU A 334 -3.48 -10.99 -7.84
N GLN A 335 -2.37 -10.26 -7.85
CA GLN A 335 -2.34 -8.80 -8.10
C GLN A 335 -2.88 -8.46 -9.51
N PHE A 336 -2.58 -9.26 -10.51
CA PHE A 336 -3.07 -9.06 -11.87
C PHE A 336 -4.42 -9.75 -12.16
N ARG A 337 -5.10 -10.28 -11.11
CA ARG A 337 -6.41 -10.91 -11.21
C ARG A 337 -6.47 -12.09 -12.18
N ILE A 338 -5.37 -12.84 -12.31
CA ILE A 338 -5.33 -14.00 -13.21
C ILE A 338 -6.31 -15.05 -12.72
N LYS A 339 -7.37 -15.27 -13.49
CA LYS A 339 -8.37 -16.32 -13.26
C LYS A 339 -8.80 -16.93 -14.58
N GLY A 340 -9.02 -18.23 -14.59
CA GLY A 340 -9.59 -18.94 -15.72
C GLY A 340 -11.09 -19.01 -15.55
N GLY A 341 -11.81 -18.56 -16.54
CA GLY A 341 -13.25 -18.43 -16.48
C GLY A 341 -13.67 -17.00 -16.21
N GLY A 342 -14.56 -16.52 -16.99
CA GLY A 342 -15.05 -15.16 -17.01
C GLY A 342 -16.45 -15.17 -17.55
N TYR A 343 -16.92 -14.10 -18.06
CA TYR A 343 -18.25 -13.82 -18.51
C TYR A 343 -18.72 -14.74 -19.65
N GLY A 344 -19.21 -15.96 -19.31
CA GLY A 344 -19.82 -16.90 -20.25
C GLY A 344 -18.97 -18.17 -20.54
N PRO A 345 -19.45 -19.04 -21.45
CA PRO A 345 -18.84 -20.34 -21.72
C PRO A 345 -17.55 -20.29 -22.54
N ASP A 346 -16.93 -19.14 -22.66
CA ASP A 346 -15.76 -18.95 -23.52
C ASP A 346 -14.46 -19.39 -22.83
N LYS A 347 -14.00 -20.59 -23.19
CA LYS A 347 -12.71 -21.16 -22.74
C LYS A 347 -11.48 -20.38 -23.21
N THR A 348 -11.63 -19.31 -23.98
CA THR A 348 -10.53 -18.45 -24.44
C THR A 348 -9.82 -17.78 -23.28
N PHE A 349 -10.56 -17.40 -22.24
CA PHE A 349 -9.99 -16.81 -21.04
C PHE A 349 -9.02 -17.74 -20.30
N ILE A 350 -9.27 -19.03 -20.29
CA ILE A 350 -8.37 -20.01 -19.65
C ILE A 350 -7.02 -20.02 -20.37
N LYS A 351 -7.01 -20.09 -21.70
CA LYS A 351 -5.74 -20.06 -22.47
C LYS A 351 -4.96 -18.76 -22.32
N SER A 352 -5.67 -17.64 -22.26
CA SER A 352 -5.06 -16.33 -22.03
C SER A 352 -4.46 -16.23 -20.61
N ALA A 353 -5.17 -16.75 -19.63
CA ALA A 353 -4.71 -16.81 -18.26
C ALA A 353 -3.49 -17.75 -18.13
N ASP A 354 -3.51 -18.94 -18.78
CA ASP A 354 -2.35 -19.83 -18.83
C ASP A 354 -1.15 -19.14 -19.46
N ALA A 355 -1.32 -18.49 -20.63
CA ALA A 355 -0.24 -17.79 -21.32
C ALA A 355 0.38 -16.67 -20.45
N PHE A 356 -0.44 -15.95 -19.67
CA PHE A 356 0.03 -14.91 -18.79
C PHE A 356 0.73 -15.49 -17.54
N TYR A 357 0.13 -16.49 -16.92
CA TYR A 357 0.69 -17.13 -15.74
C TYR A 357 2.05 -17.78 -16.02
N GLU A 358 2.17 -18.51 -17.13
CA GLU A 358 3.44 -19.12 -17.56
C GLU A 358 4.49 -18.08 -17.95
N TRP A 359 4.07 -16.95 -18.56
CA TRP A 359 5.00 -15.88 -18.83
C TRP A 359 5.55 -15.27 -17.53
N ILE A 360 4.70 -14.99 -16.53
CA ILE A 360 5.13 -14.48 -15.21
C ILE A 360 6.10 -15.48 -14.56
N ARG A 361 5.73 -16.77 -14.55
CA ARG A 361 6.56 -17.85 -14.00
C ARG A 361 7.96 -17.88 -14.60
N LYS A 362 8.03 -17.75 -15.93
CA LYS A 362 9.31 -17.65 -16.63
C LYS A 362 10.12 -16.41 -16.22
N GLN A 363 9.48 -15.25 -16.03
CA GLN A 363 10.19 -14.06 -15.59
C GLN A 363 10.74 -14.23 -14.17
N MET A 364 9.96 -14.77 -13.25
CA MET A 364 10.37 -15.00 -11.86
C MET A 364 11.50 -16.03 -11.75
N ARG A 365 11.43 -17.11 -12.52
CA ARG A 365 12.50 -18.14 -12.57
C ARG A 365 13.81 -17.58 -13.13
N ASN A 366 13.71 -16.68 -14.12
CA ASN A 366 14.89 -16.03 -14.74
C ASN A 366 15.40 -14.82 -13.96
N ASP A 367 14.86 -14.53 -12.78
CA ASP A 367 15.21 -13.38 -11.93
C ASP A 367 15.15 -12.05 -12.69
N ARG A 368 14.11 -11.88 -13.55
CA ARG A 368 13.93 -10.67 -14.36
C ARG A 368 13.77 -9.45 -13.45
N PRO A 369 14.50 -8.35 -13.69
CA PRO A 369 14.31 -7.10 -12.95
C PRO A 369 12.85 -6.64 -12.98
N LEU A 370 12.29 -6.28 -11.80
CA LEU A 370 10.85 -5.96 -11.68
C LEU A 370 10.44 -4.76 -12.54
N ASN A 371 11.31 -3.78 -12.74
CA ASN A 371 11.04 -2.65 -13.62
C ASN A 371 10.93 -3.08 -15.09
N GLU A 372 11.81 -3.96 -15.57
CA GLU A 372 11.73 -4.51 -16.91
C GLU A 372 10.49 -5.40 -17.09
N PHE A 373 10.20 -6.25 -16.10
CA PHE A 373 9.01 -7.07 -16.06
C PHE A 373 7.73 -6.24 -16.21
N VAL A 374 7.62 -5.11 -15.49
CA VAL A 374 6.47 -4.19 -15.57
C VAL A 374 6.45 -3.45 -16.91
N SER A 375 7.59 -2.98 -17.41
CA SER A 375 7.70 -2.30 -18.70
C SER A 375 7.23 -3.18 -19.85
N ASP A 376 7.61 -4.47 -19.84
CA ASP A 376 7.20 -5.46 -20.85
C ASP A 376 5.66 -5.62 -20.88
N MET A 377 5.01 -5.62 -19.73
CA MET A 377 3.53 -5.71 -19.63
C MET A 377 2.83 -4.44 -20.12
N VAL A 378 3.32 -3.27 -19.71
CA VAL A 378 2.68 -1.98 -20.04
C VAL A 378 2.73 -1.70 -21.54
N THR A 379 3.83 -2.05 -22.21
CA THR A 379 4.03 -1.79 -23.63
C THR A 379 3.57 -2.93 -24.54
N ALA A 380 3.08 -4.04 -23.97
CA ALA A 380 2.71 -5.23 -24.72
C ALA A 380 1.61 -4.98 -25.76
N SER A 381 1.76 -5.62 -26.91
CA SER A 381 0.77 -5.69 -27.99
C SER A 381 0.89 -7.03 -28.70
N GLY A 382 -0.21 -7.58 -29.24
CA GLY A 382 -0.18 -8.85 -29.98
C GLY A 382 -1.25 -9.84 -29.57
N SER A 383 -1.03 -11.12 -29.84
CA SER A 383 -1.95 -12.20 -29.52
C SER A 383 -2.02 -12.48 -28.03
N ASN A 384 -3.21 -12.64 -27.50
CA ASN A 384 -3.43 -13.00 -26.11
C ASN A 384 -3.09 -14.47 -25.80
N LEU A 385 -2.87 -15.31 -26.83
CA LEU A 385 -2.52 -16.71 -26.66
C LEU A 385 -1.01 -16.96 -26.71
N THR A 386 -0.28 -16.16 -27.50
CA THR A 386 1.16 -16.37 -27.73
C THR A 386 2.06 -15.27 -27.15
N ASN A 387 1.49 -14.13 -26.77
CA ASN A 387 2.21 -13.03 -26.13
C ASN A 387 1.67 -12.82 -24.70
N GLY A 388 2.24 -13.55 -23.73
CA GLY A 388 1.79 -13.58 -22.34
C GLY A 388 1.52 -12.21 -21.71
N PRO A 389 2.47 -11.24 -21.74
CA PRO A 389 2.35 -9.95 -21.04
C PRO A 389 1.17 -9.10 -21.53
N VAL A 390 0.69 -9.26 -22.78
CA VAL A 390 -0.46 -8.51 -23.28
C VAL A 390 -1.74 -8.79 -22.49
N ASN A 391 -1.77 -9.90 -21.78
CA ASN A 391 -2.93 -10.31 -20.97
C ASN A 391 -3.11 -9.48 -19.70
N LEU A 392 -2.20 -8.57 -19.34
CA LEU A 392 -2.49 -7.51 -18.39
C LEU A 392 -3.80 -6.78 -18.76
N TYR A 393 -3.98 -6.46 -20.04
CA TYR A 393 -5.17 -5.80 -20.60
C TYR A 393 -6.39 -6.72 -20.78
N THR A 394 -6.22 -8.00 -20.49
CA THR A 394 -7.30 -9.01 -20.52
C THR A 394 -7.75 -9.38 -19.11
N MET A 395 -6.82 -9.46 -18.15
CA MET A 395 -7.08 -9.97 -16.80
C MET A 395 -7.49 -8.87 -15.83
N MET A 396 -6.82 -7.71 -15.88
CA MET A 396 -7.15 -6.55 -15.02
C MET A 396 -8.39 -5.78 -15.53
N VAL A 397 -9.45 -6.48 -15.88
CA VAL A 397 -10.70 -5.87 -16.35
C VAL A 397 -11.90 -6.44 -15.59
N HIS A 398 -12.90 -5.61 -15.37
CA HIS A 398 -14.13 -6.00 -14.66
C HIS A 398 -15.21 -6.53 -15.62
N LYS A 399 -15.08 -6.27 -16.91
CA LYS A 399 -16.04 -6.62 -17.98
C LYS A 399 -15.30 -7.18 -19.20
N PRO A 400 -16.00 -7.82 -20.15
CA PRO A 400 -15.39 -8.36 -21.35
C PRO A 400 -14.64 -7.34 -22.23
N ARG A 401 -14.96 -6.07 -22.10
CA ARG A 401 -14.25 -4.95 -22.76
C ARG A 401 -13.50 -4.14 -21.71
N LEU A 402 -12.29 -3.73 -22.03
CA LEU A 402 -11.52 -2.82 -21.21
C LEU A 402 -12.28 -1.50 -21.04
N ASN A 403 -12.53 -1.12 -19.79
CA ASN A 403 -12.96 0.22 -19.43
C ASN A 403 -11.73 1.04 -19.05
N PRO A 404 -11.31 2.03 -19.84
CA PRO A 404 -10.08 2.76 -19.55
C PRO A 404 -10.06 3.43 -18.17
N LYS A 405 -11.20 3.88 -17.65
CA LYS A 405 -11.33 4.52 -16.34
C LYS A 405 -11.07 3.54 -15.20
N GLU A 406 -11.76 2.39 -15.21
CA GLU A 406 -11.57 1.34 -14.21
C GLU A 406 -10.12 0.80 -14.28
N PHE A 407 -9.62 0.58 -15.49
CA PHE A 407 -8.26 0.09 -15.68
C PHE A 407 -7.19 1.08 -15.19
N ALA A 408 -7.35 2.38 -15.43
CA ALA A 408 -6.44 3.41 -14.94
C ALA A 408 -6.40 3.46 -13.40
N ALA A 409 -7.55 3.33 -12.74
CA ALA A 409 -7.65 3.26 -11.29
C ALA A 409 -6.96 2.01 -10.74
N ASP A 410 -7.26 0.84 -11.29
CA ASP A 410 -6.63 -0.43 -10.91
C ASP A 410 -5.10 -0.40 -11.14
N PHE A 411 -4.68 0.14 -12.28
CA PHE A 411 -3.27 0.28 -12.64
C PHE A 411 -2.51 1.15 -11.64
N SER A 412 -3.05 2.31 -11.29
CA SER A 412 -2.41 3.21 -10.32
C SER A 412 -2.31 2.58 -8.93
N GLN A 413 -3.33 1.84 -8.50
CA GLN A 413 -3.34 1.15 -7.20
C GLN A 413 -2.32 0.00 -7.17
N VAL A 414 -2.21 -0.80 -8.24
CA VAL A 414 -1.26 -1.93 -8.32
C VAL A 414 0.18 -1.43 -8.38
N PHE A 415 0.50 -0.51 -9.30
CA PHE A 415 1.87 -0.15 -9.60
C PHE A 415 2.41 1.04 -8.81
N LEU A 416 1.54 1.97 -8.40
CA LEU A 416 1.93 3.17 -7.67
C LEU A 416 1.47 3.16 -6.19
N GLY A 417 0.57 2.25 -5.83
CA GLY A 417 -0.05 2.23 -4.51
C GLY A 417 -1.01 3.40 -4.27
N VAL A 418 -1.47 4.07 -5.33
CA VAL A 418 -2.29 5.28 -5.25
C VAL A 418 -3.70 5.00 -5.74
N GLN A 419 -4.69 5.37 -4.94
CA GLN A 419 -6.11 5.21 -5.24
C GLN A 419 -6.65 6.50 -5.88
N ILE A 420 -6.66 6.59 -7.20
CA ILE A 420 -7.12 7.80 -7.92
C ILE A 420 -8.62 7.79 -8.24
N GLN A 421 -9.36 6.73 -7.92
CA GLN A 421 -10.76 6.57 -8.32
C GLN A 421 -11.66 7.72 -7.85
N CYS A 422 -11.43 8.28 -6.66
CA CYS A 422 -12.21 9.42 -6.17
C CYS A 422 -12.09 10.63 -7.09
N ALA A 423 -10.96 10.78 -7.81
CA ALA A 423 -10.73 11.89 -8.73
C ALA A 423 -11.51 11.75 -10.05
N GLU A 424 -12.32 10.71 -10.24
CA GLU A 424 -13.24 10.60 -11.39
C GLU A 424 -14.36 11.66 -11.36
N CYS A 425 -14.90 11.97 -10.17
CA CYS A 425 -16.08 12.82 -10.03
C CYS A 425 -15.78 14.20 -9.40
N HIS A 426 -14.70 14.30 -8.63
CA HIS A 426 -14.26 15.52 -7.94
C HIS A 426 -12.78 15.42 -7.61
N ASN A 427 -12.13 16.50 -7.21
CA ASN A 427 -10.75 16.42 -6.73
C ASN A 427 -10.65 15.46 -5.54
N HIS A 428 -9.56 14.70 -5.46
CA HIS A 428 -9.41 13.65 -4.45
C HIS A 428 -9.54 14.23 -3.03
N PRO A 429 -10.39 13.63 -2.14
CA PRO A 429 -10.72 14.23 -0.85
C PRO A 429 -9.57 14.19 0.18
N PHE A 430 -8.56 13.32 -0.02
CA PHE A 430 -7.50 13.09 0.95
C PHE A 430 -6.09 13.16 0.34
N ASP A 431 -5.98 13.42 -0.98
CA ASP A 431 -4.72 13.49 -1.69
C ASP A 431 -4.76 14.58 -2.76
N ARG A 432 -3.61 14.88 -3.36
CA ARG A 432 -3.40 15.98 -4.32
C ARG A 432 -4.01 15.77 -5.71
N TRP A 433 -4.52 14.58 -6.01
CA TRP A 433 -4.98 14.21 -7.35
C TRP A 433 -6.25 14.95 -7.74
N THR A 434 -6.23 15.57 -8.93
CA THR A 434 -7.34 16.30 -9.49
C THR A 434 -8.10 15.47 -10.54
N MET A 435 -9.28 15.94 -10.92
CA MET A 435 -9.99 15.38 -12.07
C MET A 435 -9.14 15.44 -13.36
N ASN A 436 -8.34 16.50 -13.53
CA ASN A 436 -7.43 16.62 -14.67
C ASN A 436 -6.36 15.52 -14.67
N ASP A 437 -5.82 15.17 -13.50
CA ASP A 437 -4.86 14.08 -13.37
C ASP A 437 -5.51 12.73 -13.71
N TYR A 438 -6.71 12.48 -13.19
CA TYR A 438 -7.45 11.25 -13.45
C TYR A 438 -7.76 11.04 -14.94
N TYR A 439 -8.35 12.06 -15.62
CA TYR A 439 -8.70 11.93 -17.03
C TYR A 439 -7.48 11.94 -17.95
N GLY A 440 -6.45 12.71 -17.64
CA GLY A 440 -5.16 12.67 -18.33
C GLY A 440 -4.50 11.30 -18.23
N PHE A 441 -4.49 10.71 -17.05
CA PHE A 441 -3.94 9.36 -16.84
C PHE A 441 -4.79 8.28 -17.51
N THR A 442 -6.11 8.40 -17.47
CA THR A 442 -7.02 7.49 -18.18
C THR A 442 -6.74 7.43 -19.68
N SER A 443 -6.29 8.54 -20.28
CA SER A 443 -6.05 8.64 -21.71
C SER A 443 -4.90 7.77 -22.23
N PHE A 444 -3.99 7.29 -21.37
CA PHE A 444 -3.01 6.27 -21.77
C PHE A 444 -3.66 4.97 -22.24
N PHE A 445 -4.87 4.68 -21.79
CA PHE A 445 -5.54 3.40 -21.99
C PHE A 445 -6.73 3.45 -22.96
N THR A 446 -7.16 4.64 -23.39
CA THR A 446 -8.30 4.80 -24.32
C THR A 446 -8.05 4.18 -25.69
N GLY A 447 -6.80 4.16 -26.13
CA GLY A 447 -6.37 3.56 -27.41
C GLY A 447 -6.23 2.05 -27.40
N ILE A 448 -6.40 1.37 -26.27
CA ILE A 448 -6.25 -0.09 -26.22
C ILE A 448 -7.50 -0.75 -26.78
N GLN A 449 -7.30 -1.45 -27.90
CA GLN A 449 -8.36 -2.10 -28.66
C GLN A 449 -8.06 -3.59 -28.85
N ARG A 450 -9.11 -4.35 -29.19
CA ARG A 450 -9.07 -5.77 -29.45
C ARG A 450 -9.68 -6.09 -30.80
N LYS A 451 -9.03 -6.92 -31.57
CA LYS A 451 -9.55 -7.49 -32.82
C LYS A 451 -9.31 -9.00 -32.87
N PRO A 452 -10.13 -9.78 -33.64
CA PRO A 452 -9.87 -11.18 -33.88
C PRO A 452 -8.47 -11.43 -34.40
N GLY A 453 -7.83 -12.49 -33.92
CA GLY A 453 -6.54 -12.97 -34.42
C GLY A 453 -6.68 -13.89 -35.62
N THR A 454 -5.60 -14.58 -35.96
CA THR A 454 -5.57 -15.54 -37.08
C THR A 454 -6.12 -16.91 -36.72
N GLU A 455 -5.98 -17.28 -35.46
CA GLU A 455 -6.47 -18.57 -34.94
C GLU A 455 -7.86 -18.41 -34.32
N PRO A 456 -8.70 -19.46 -34.34
CA PRO A 456 -9.96 -19.46 -33.62
C PRO A 456 -9.77 -19.13 -32.14
N ARG A 457 -10.52 -18.17 -31.62
CA ARG A 457 -10.44 -17.69 -30.23
C ARG A 457 -9.18 -16.88 -29.88
N ASP A 458 -8.30 -16.59 -30.85
CA ASP A 458 -7.22 -15.62 -30.68
C ASP A 458 -7.79 -14.20 -30.71
N SER A 459 -7.30 -13.35 -29.82
CA SER A 459 -7.57 -11.91 -29.81
C SER A 459 -6.27 -11.15 -29.84
N ARG A 460 -6.12 -10.25 -30.79
CA ARG A 460 -4.98 -9.36 -30.84
C ARG A 460 -5.31 -8.04 -30.17
N ILE A 461 -4.53 -7.71 -29.14
CA ILE A 461 -4.60 -6.44 -28.42
C ILE A 461 -3.59 -5.50 -29.02
N PHE A 462 -3.98 -4.27 -29.28
CA PHE A 462 -3.14 -3.27 -29.93
C PHE A 462 -3.54 -1.86 -29.49
N HIS A 463 -2.66 -0.90 -29.68
CA HIS A 463 -2.97 0.53 -29.51
C HIS A 463 -3.49 1.08 -30.84
N ASP A 464 -4.68 1.70 -30.79
CA ASP A 464 -5.27 2.42 -31.92
C ASP A 464 -4.84 3.89 -31.86
N VAL A 465 -4.01 4.30 -32.79
CA VAL A 465 -3.50 5.68 -32.88
C VAL A 465 -4.58 6.72 -33.20
N LYS A 466 -5.76 6.26 -33.67
CA LYS A 466 -6.92 7.12 -33.95
C LYS A 466 -7.87 7.24 -32.78
N ALA A 467 -7.59 6.59 -31.66
CA ALA A 467 -8.44 6.66 -30.49
C ALA A 467 -8.50 8.08 -29.92
N HIS A 468 -9.68 8.46 -29.50
CA HIS A 468 -9.86 9.76 -28.85
C HIS A 468 -9.43 9.71 -27.38
N PRO A 469 -8.83 10.79 -26.86
CA PRO A 469 -8.50 10.89 -25.46
C PRO A 469 -9.78 10.88 -24.59
N ALA A 470 -9.62 10.60 -23.30
CA ALA A 470 -10.71 10.70 -22.33
C ALA A 470 -11.27 12.12 -22.29
N LYS A 471 -12.57 12.25 -21.98
CA LYS A 471 -13.24 13.56 -21.87
C LYS A 471 -13.41 13.91 -20.40
N HIS A 472 -13.10 15.15 -20.05
CA HIS A 472 -13.31 15.69 -18.71
C HIS A 472 -14.82 15.71 -18.37
N LEU A 473 -15.19 15.35 -17.14
CA LEU A 473 -16.58 15.17 -16.75
C LEU A 473 -17.41 16.46 -16.80
N VAL A 474 -16.82 17.59 -16.40
CA VAL A 474 -17.56 18.85 -16.23
C VAL A 474 -17.82 19.54 -17.58
N ASP A 475 -16.81 19.67 -18.43
CA ASP A 475 -16.85 20.50 -19.65
C ASP A 475 -16.65 19.70 -20.94
N SER A 476 -16.52 18.38 -20.83
CA SER A 476 -16.35 17.46 -21.96
C SER A 476 -15.13 17.75 -22.85
N ARG A 477 -14.18 18.60 -22.40
CA ARG A 477 -12.94 18.84 -23.15
C ARG A 477 -12.11 17.56 -23.27
N PRO A 478 -11.41 17.36 -24.38
CA PRO A 478 -10.50 16.23 -24.54
C PRO A 478 -9.29 16.41 -23.59
N MET A 479 -8.93 15.33 -22.91
CA MET A 479 -7.80 15.30 -21.97
C MET A 479 -6.68 14.47 -22.58
N PRO A 480 -5.61 15.07 -23.13
CA PRO A 480 -4.48 14.30 -23.65
C PRO A 480 -3.83 13.47 -22.57
N ALA A 481 -3.13 12.39 -22.97
CA ALA A 481 -2.44 11.51 -22.02
C ALA A 481 -1.44 12.31 -21.19
N LYS A 482 -1.57 12.23 -19.87
CA LYS A 482 -0.77 12.99 -18.92
C LYS A 482 -0.35 12.10 -17.74
N ILE A 483 0.91 12.17 -17.38
CA ILE A 483 1.47 11.49 -16.22
C ILE A 483 0.91 12.11 -14.93
N LEU A 484 0.67 11.28 -13.93
CA LEU A 484 0.15 11.73 -12.64
C LEU A 484 1.10 12.74 -11.98
N GLY A 485 0.55 13.91 -11.65
CA GLY A 485 1.29 15.00 -11.00
C GLY A 485 2.07 15.91 -11.94
N GLU A 486 2.21 15.54 -13.22
CA GLU A 486 2.85 16.40 -14.21
C GLU A 486 1.89 17.48 -14.72
N VAL A 487 2.43 18.58 -15.19
CA VAL A 487 1.65 19.69 -15.77
C VAL A 487 1.39 19.42 -17.25
N GLU A 488 2.43 19.06 -17.98
CA GLU A 488 2.38 18.88 -19.42
C GLU A 488 1.92 17.49 -19.84
N PRO A 489 1.13 17.39 -20.90
CA PRO A 489 0.77 16.11 -21.49
C PRO A 489 1.94 15.45 -22.20
N VAL A 490 1.88 14.13 -22.36
CA VAL A 490 2.83 13.36 -23.12
C VAL A 490 2.65 13.64 -24.62
N ASP A 491 3.75 13.91 -25.32
CA ASP A 491 3.76 14.02 -26.78
C ASP A 491 3.84 12.61 -27.38
N ALA A 492 2.66 12.04 -27.69
CA ALA A 492 2.58 10.69 -28.26
C ALA A 492 3.18 10.61 -29.68
N GLU A 493 3.33 11.71 -30.42
CA GLU A 493 3.92 11.70 -31.76
C GLU A 493 5.42 11.36 -31.72
N LYS A 494 6.09 11.65 -30.63
CA LYS A 494 7.50 11.28 -30.40
C LYS A 494 7.70 9.80 -30.06
N GLU A 495 6.63 9.08 -29.75
CA GLU A 495 6.70 7.69 -29.34
C GLU A 495 6.65 6.73 -30.56
N VAL A 496 7.37 5.63 -30.48
CA VAL A 496 7.35 4.59 -31.52
C VAL A 496 5.92 4.06 -31.68
N GLY A 497 5.38 4.15 -32.89
CA GLY A 497 4.00 3.77 -33.17
C GLY A 497 2.95 4.71 -32.57
N HIS A 498 3.35 5.92 -32.17
CA HIS A 498 2.49 6.94 -31.54
C HIS A 498 1.74 6.38 -30.31
N ASP A 499 2.37 5.45 -29.59
CA ASP A 499 1.77 4.77 -28.42
C ASP A 499 2.22 5.45 -27.10
N PRO A 500 1.35 6.22 -26.43
CA PRO A 500 1.70 6.96 -25.23
C PRO A 500 2.08 6.03 -24.06
N ARG A 501 1.71 4.75 -24.09
CA ARG A 501 2.08 3.76 -23.05
C ARG A 501 3.60 3.57 -22.95
N ARG A 502 4.36 3.88 -23.99
CA ARG A 502 5.82 3.83 -23.95
C ARG A 502 6.41 4.91 -23.06
N ALA A 503 5.86 6.12 -23.11
CA ALA A 503 6.24 7.19 -22.19
C ALA A 503 5.81 6.85 -20.76
N LEU A 504 4.59 6.30 -20.59
CA LEU A 504 4.12 5.82 -19.29
C LEU A 504 5.05 4.76 -18.71
N ALA A 505 5.46 3.77 -19.50
CA ALA A 505 6.35 2.70 -19.03
C ALA A 505 7.71 3.25 -18.60
N ARG A 506 8.32 4.14 -19.40
CA ARG A 506 9.60 4.77 -19.03
C ARG A 506 9.50 5.55 -17.71
N TRP A 507 8.47 6.36 -17.57
CA TRP A 507 8.25 7.12 -16.33
C TRP A 507 7.98 6.19 -15.13
N LEU A 508 7.09 5.22 -15.31
CA LEU A 508 6.70 4.29 -14.25
C LEU A 508 7.91 3.54 -13.69
N THR A 509 8.77 3.04 -14.59
CA THR A 509 9.88 2.14 -14.24
C THR A 509 11.22 2.86 -14.10
N ALA A 510 11.21 4.19 -14.14
CA ALA A 510 12.41 5.00 -13.94
C ALA A 510 12.89 4.89 -12.48
N PRO A 511 14.22 4.87 -12.25
CA PRO A 511 14.80 4.87 -10.91
C PRO A 511 14.33 6.05 -10.04
N GLU A 512 14.01 7.17 -10.65
CA GLU A 512 13.57 8.42 -10.02
C GLU A 512 12.09 8.38 -9.62
N ASN A 513 11.32 7.40 -10.08
CA ASN A 513 9.92 7.27 -9.71
C ASN A 513 9.77 6.63 -8.32
N GLU A 514 9.74 7.47 -7.30
CA GLU A 514 9.59 7.04 -5.91
C GLU A 514 8.26 6.32 -5.64
N LEU A 515 7.17 6.68 -6.33
CA LEU A 515 5.87 6.01 -6.13
C LEU A 515 5.97 4.53 -6.48
N PHE A 516 6.63 4.19 -7.60
CA PHE A 516 6.80 2.81 -8.03
C PHE A 516 7.73 2.03 -7.10
N SER A 517 8.92 2.56 -6.81
CA SER A 517 9.92 1.87 -6.00
C SER A 517 9.47 1.70 -4.54
N ARG A 518 8.83 2.72 -3.94
CA ARG A 518 8.28 2.65 -2.58
C ARG A 518 7.09 1.70 -2.48
N ASN A 519 6.19 1.70 -3.47
CA ASN A 519 5.07 0.76 -3.50
C ASN A 519 5.55 -0.69 -3.59
N LEU A 520 6.51 -0.99 -4.47
CA LEU A 520 7.10 -2.34 -4.56
C LEU A 520 7.79 -2.75 -3.26
N ALA A 521 8.63 -1.88 -2.70
CA ALA A 521 9.32 -2.13 -1.43
C ALA A 521 8.33 -2.41 -0.29
N ASN A 522 7.27 -1.61 -0.17
CA ASN A 522 6.23 -1.78 0.84
C ASN A 522 5.47 -3.11 0.68
N ARG A 523 5.11 -3.48 -0.56
CA ARG A 523 4.43 -4.76 -0.84
C ARG A 523 5.31 -5.96 -0.53
N ILE A 524 6.60 -5.93 -0.90
CA ILE A 524 7.56 -6.99 -0.59
C ILE A 524 7.75 -7.09 0.93
N TRP A 525 7.94 -5.98 1.62
CA TRP A 525 8.03 -5.94 3.07
C TRP A 525 6.80 -6.56 3.75
N ALA A 526 5.60 -6.11 3.34
CA ALA A 526 4.33 -6.58 3.91
C ALA A 526 4.12 -8.08 3.73
N HIS A 527 4.62 -8.66 2.64
CA HIS A 527 4.53 -10.10 2.40
C HIS A 527 5.30 -10.90 3.46
N TYR A 528 6.52 -10.50 3.81
CA TYR A 528 7.38 -11.22 4.75
C TYR A 528 7.11 -10.88 6.22
N ILE A 529 6.82 -9.64 6.51
CA ILE A 529 6.59 -9.17 7.90
C ILE A 529 5.12 -9.31 8.32
N GLY A 530 4.20 -9.41 7.34
CA GLY A 530 2.75 -9.57 7.59
C GLY A 530 2.00 -8.25 7.70
N ARG A 531 2.70 -7.11 7.70
CA ARG A 531 2.14 -5.76 7.71
C ARG A 531 3.03 -4.81 6.91
N GLY A 532 2.40 -3.87 6.17
CA GLY A 532 3.12 -2.83 5.44
C GLY A 532 3.73 -1.77 6.35
N ILE A 533 4.76 -1.09 5.85
CA ILE A 533 5.27 0.14 6.43
C ILE A 533 4.25 1.26 6.21
N VAL A 534 3.59 1.25 5.05
CA VAL A 534 2.31 1.93 4.79
C VAL A 534 1.22 0.86 4.80
N GLU A 535 0.16 1.06 5.59
CA GLU A 535 -0.95 0.11 5.71
C GLU A 535 -2.29 0.85 5.61
N PRO A 536 -3.23 0.47 4.73
CA PRO A 536 -3.14 -0.60 3.73
C PRO A 536 -2.01 -0.40 2.71
N VAL A 537 -1.44 -1.50 2.20
CA VAL A 537 -0.24 -1.46 1.34
C VAL A 537 -0.44 -0.74 0.00
N ASP A 538 -1.69 -0.58 -0.43
CA ASP A 538 -2.13 0.02 -1.68
C ASP A 538 -2.85 1.36 -1.48
N ASP A 539 -2.61 2.03 -0.34
CA ASP A 539 -3.16 3.34 0.01
C ASP A 539 -2.05 4.33 0.42
N VAL A 540 -1.14 4.59 -0.52
CA VAL A 540 -0.03 5.53 -0.33
C VAL A 540 -0.53 6.94 -0.59
N ARG A 541 -0.66 7.73 0.47
CA ARG A 541 -1.11 9.13 0.42
C ARG A 541 -0.53 9.95 1.57
N ALA A 542 -0.54 11.27 1.43
CA ALA A 542 0.00 12.18 2.43
C ALA A 542 -0.65 12.01 3.83
N SER A 543 -1.95 11.67 3.88
CA SER A 543 -2.68 11.42 5.14
C SER A 543 -2.56 9.99 5.68
N ASN A 544 -1.79 9.13 5.02
CA ASN A 544 -1.46 7.77 5.46
C ASN A 544 0.06 7.55 5.35
N PRO A 545 0.88 8.27 6.14
CA PRO A 545 2.33 8.19 6.04
C PRO A 545 2.85 6.84 6.53
N PRO A 546 4.05 6.45 6.08
CA PRO A 546 4.73 5.25 6.57
C PRO A 546 5.01 5.34 8.08
N VAL A 547 4.86 4.22 8.79
CA VAL A 547 5.17 4.15 10.23
C VAL A 547 6.67 4.32 10.52
N ASN A 548 7.51 4.02 9.54
CA ASN A 548 8.95 4.26 9.57
C ASN A 548 9.39 4.77 8.17
N PRO A 549 9.36 6.08 7.93
CA PRO A 549 9.74 6.66 6.65
C PRO A 549 11.15 6.29 6.19
N ALA A 550 12.12 6.35 7.12
CA ALA A 550 13.50 6.04 6.83
C ALA A 550 13.71 4.59 6.36
N LEU A 551 12.95 3.64 6.92
CA LEU A 551 12.97 2.25 6.48
C LEU A 551 12.42 2.09 5.07
N LEU A 552 11.28 2.73 4.76
CA LEU A 552 10.69 2.65 3.43
C LEU A 552 11.62 3.26 2.37
N ASP A 553 12.24 4.39 2.68
CA ASP A 553 13.18 5.05 1.78
C ASP A 553 14.44 4.21 1.55
N ALA A 554 14.98 3.59 2.61
CA ALA A 554 16.15 2.71 2.48
C ALA A 554 15.84 1.46 1.65
N LEU A 555 14.67 0.82 1.84
CA LEU A 555 14.24 -0.33 1.06
C LEU A 555 13.99 0.05 -0.40
N SER A 556 13.35 1.18 -0.66
CA SER A 556 13.13 1.73 -2.00
C SER A 556 14.45 2.01 -2.71
N LYS A 557 15.38 2.70 -2.05
CA LYS A 557 16.72 2.98 -2.56
C LYS A 557 17.49 1.68 -2.86
N ARG A 558 17.45 0.72 -1.93
CA ARG A 558 18.09 -0.58 -2.11
C ARG A 558 17.53 -1.36 -3.30
N LEU A 559 16.22 -1.28 -3.53
CA LEU A 559 15.58 -1.90 -4.69
C LEU A 559 16.08 -1.28 -6.01
N VAL A 560 16.21 0.05 -6.07
CA VAL A 560 16.79 0.76 -7.24
C VAL A 560 18.26 0.40 -7.43
N GLU A 561 19.09 0.44 -6.38
CA GLU A 561 20.52 0.12 -6.43
C GLU A 561 20.77 -1.33 -6.87
N SER A 562 19.90 -2.26 -6.47
CA SER A 562 19.94 -3.66 -6.92
C SER A 562 19.36 -3.86 -8.32
N LYS A 563 19.06 -2.78 -9.07
CA LYS A 563 18.40 -2.82 -10.38
C LYS A 563 17.06 -3.55 -10.34
N PHE A 564 16.26 -3.27 -9.31
CA PHE A 564 14.96 -3.87 -9.08
C PHE A 564 14.99 -5.41 -8.96
N ASN A 565 16.08 -5.95 -8.41
CA ASN A 565 16.22 -7.38 -8.17
C ASN A 565 15.40 -7.80 -6.97
N LEU A 566 14.40 -8.67 -7.18
CA LEU A 566 13.51 -9.18 -6.14
C LEU A 566 14.25 -10.00 -5.07
N ARG A 567 15.15 -10.89 -5.52
CA ARG A 567 15.86 -11.80 -4.61
C ARG A 567 16.78 -11.04 -3.64
N ALA A 568 17.39 -9.96 -4.12
CA ALA A 568 18.28 -9.14 -3.31
C ALA A 568 17.55 -8.49 -2.13
N ILE A 569 16.40 -7.85 -2.37
CA ILE A 569 15.65 -7.19 -1.29
C ILE A 569 15.00 -8.21 -0.35
N VAL A 570 14.55 -9.35 -0.86
CA VAL A 570 14.01 -10.44 -0.04
C VAL A 570 15.09 -11.01 0.87
N ARG A 571 16.31 -11.19 0.35
CA ARG A 571 17.46 -11.61 1.16
C ARG A 571 17.72 -10.63 2.31
N ASP A 572 17.79 -9.33 2.01
CA ASP A 572 18.02 -8.30 3.04
C ASP A 572 16.95 -8.36 4.14
N ILE A 573 15.67 -8.51 3.77
CA ILE A 573 14.57 -8.63 4.74
C ILE A 573 14.72 -9.88 5.60
N CYS A 574 14.88 -11.06 4.98
CA CYS A 574 14.89 -12.34 5.71
C CYS A 574 16.15 -12.52 6.56
N THR A 575 17.30 -11.90 6.21
CA THR A 575 18.52 -11.93 7.01
C THR A 575 18.52 -10.91 8.14
N SER A 576 17.58 -9.94 8.18
CA SER A 576 17.47 -9.00 9.29
C SER A 576 17.05 -9.71 10.59
N ARG A 577 17.45 -9.16 11.73
CA ARG A 577 16.95 -9.63 13.04
C ARG A 577 15.46 -9.36 13.19
N VAL A 578 14.95 -8.27 12.61
CA VAL A 578 13.52 -7.92 12.63
C VAL A 578 12.66 -9.07 12.11
N TYR A 579 13.04 -9.68 10.98
CA TYR A 579 12.33 -10.86 10.45
C TYR A 579 12.44 -12.08 11.36
N GLN A 580 13.55 -12.21 12.08
CA GLN A 580 13.87 -13.36 12.91
C GLN A 580 13.42 -13.20 14.38
N LEU A 581 12.77 -12.11 14.75
CA LEU A 581 12.22 -11.91 16.09
C LEU A 581 11.16 -12.98 16.41
N SER A 582 11.06 -13.31 17.69
CA SER A 582 10.01 -14.18 18.23
C SER A 582 8.64 -13.47 18.15
N SER A 583 7.59 -14.25 17.99
CA SER A 583 6.20 -13.76 18.12
C SER A 583 5.75 -13.60 19.58
N LYS A 584 6.58 -13.99 20.56
CA LYS A 584 6.30 -13.81 22.00
C LYS A 584 6.65 -12.37 22.39
N PRO A 585 5.67 -11.53 22.77
CA PRO A 585 5.96 -10.18 23.19
C PRO A 585 6.62 -10.15 24.58
N ASN A 586 7.31 -9.05 24.87
CA ASN A 586 7.78 -8.68 26.21
C ASN A 586 6.86 -7.59 26.81
N ALA A 587 7.15 -7.17 28.04
CA ALA A 587 6.33 -6.18 28.75
C ALA A 587 6.21 -4.82 28.02
N SER A 588 7.26 -4.41 27.27
CA SER A 588 7.27 -3.11 26.59
C SER A 588 6.59 -3.12 25.21
N ASN A 589 6.48 -4.29 24.57
CA ASN A 589 5.95 -4.42 23.21
C ASN A 589 4.63 -5.20 23.10
N LEU A 590 4.01 -5.55 24.23
CA LEU A 590 2.77 -6.33 24.27
C LEU A 590 1.64 -5.71 23.44
N LEU A 591 1.56 -4.40 23.39
CA LEU A 591 0.54 -3.66 22.66
C LEU A 591 1.03 -3.16 21.28
N ASP A 592 2.27 -3.44 20.92
CA ASP A 592 2.77 -3.04 19.62
C ASP A 592 2.18 -3.91 18.50
N THR A 593 1.47 -3.26 17.59
CA THR A 593 0.93 -3.88 16.38
C THR A 593 1.49 -3.23 15.11
N ARG A 594 2.40 -2.23 15.22
CA ARG A 594 2.76 -1.36 14.11
C ARG A 594 4.27 -1.21 13.89
N GLN A 595 5.09 -1.31 14.96
CA GLN A 595 6.50 -0.89 14.94
C GLN A 595 7.48 -2.03 14.68
N PHE A 596 6.98 -3.22 14.36
CA PHE A 596 7.78 -4.41 14.04
C PHE A 596 8.70 -4.90 15.18
N SER A 597 8.29 -4.65 16.42
CA SER A 597 9.08 -5.03 17.62
C SER A 597 9.04 -6.53 17.95
N HIS A 598 8.12 -7.27 17.34
CA HIS A 598 8.00 -8.73 17.40
C HIS A 598 7.38 -9.27 16.12
N ALA A 599 7.52 -10.57 15.85
CA ALA A 599 6.87 -11.18 14.70
C ALA A 599 5.36 -11.28 14.90
N HIS A 600 4.61 -11.00 13.84
CA HIS A 600 3.15 -11.14 13.86
C HIS A 600 2.72 -12.57 13.58
N LEU A 601 1.73 -13.06 14.34
CA LEU A 601 1.04 -14.30 14.01
C LEU A 601 0.24 -14.12 12.72
N ARG A 602 0.51 -14.92 11.71
CA ARG A 602 -0.14 -14.84 10.40
C ARG A 602 -0.80 -16.17 10.09
N ARG A 603 -2.09 -16.16 9.83
CA ARG A 603 -2.77 -17.35 9.32
C ARG A 603 -2.22 -17.68 7.92
N LEU A 604 -1.95 -18.95 7.67
CA LEU A 604 -1.51 -19.41 6.37
C LEU A 604 -2.55 -19.10 5.29
N ARG A 605 -2.10 -18.77 4.09
CA ARG A 605 -2.96 -18.65 2.91
C ARG A 605 -3.62 -20.02 2.65
N ALA A 606 -4.81 -19.98 2.08
CA ALA A 606 -5.56 -21.21 1.80
C ALA A 606 -4.79 -22.22 0.93
N ASP A 607 -4.08 -21.72 -0.09
CA ASP A 607 -3.22 -22.51 -0.96
C ASP A 607 -2.02 -23.12 -0.20
N VAL A 608 -1.32 -22.32 0.59
CA VAL A 608 -0.19 -22.77 1.43
C VAL A 608 -0.65 -23.78 2.49
N LEU A 609 -1.81 -23.54 3.14
CA LEU A 609 -2.37 -24.45 4.13
C LEU A 609 -2.75 -25.81 3.50
N TYR A 610 -3.36 -25.78 2.30
CA TYR A 610 -3.69 -27.02 1.58
C TYR A 610 -2.43 -27.83 1.22
N ASP A 611 -1.40 -27.17 0.72
CA ASP A 611 -0.11 -27.78 0.40
C ASP A 611 0.61 -28.27 1.66
N SER A 612 0.43 -27.58 2.81
CA SER A 612 0.97 -28.02 4.10
C SER A 612 0.38 -29.34 4.57
N PHE A 613 -0.94 -29.57 4.36
CA PHE A 613 -1.54 -30.89 4.63
C PHE A 613 -0.93 -31.99 3.77
N SER A 614 -0.66 -31.71 2.50
CA SER A 614 -0.03 -32.68 1.59
C SER A 614 1.40 -32.98 1.97
N THR A 615 2.19 -31.93 2.32
CA THR A 615 3.59 -32.08 2.76
C THR A 615 3.68 -32.86 4.08
N ALA A 616 2.87 -32.51 5.07
CA ALA A 616 2.88 -33.17 6.38
C ALA A 616 2.45 -34.65 6.31
N SER A 617 1.38 -34.95 5.58
CA SER A 617 0.89 -36.34 5.44
C SER A 617 1.70 -37.18 4.47
N GLY A 618 2.48 -36.57 3.57
CA GLY A 618 3.13 -37.26 2.44
C GLY A 618 2.16 -37.73 1.35
N VAL A 619 0.89 -37.30 1.41
CA VAL A 619 -0.14 -37.63 0.43
C VAL A 619 -0.18 -36.57 -0.65
N LYS A 620 0.01 -36.99 -1.88
CA LYS A 620 -0.05 -36.07 -3.03
C LYS A 620 -1.41 -35.41 -3.14
N SER A 621 -1.42 -34.13 -3.46
CA SER A 621 -2.65 -33.39 -3.72
C SER A 621 -3.36 -33.92 -4.95
N GLN A 622 -4.68 -34.02 -4.86
CA GLN A 622 -5.57 -34.35 -5.98
C GLN A 622 -6.48 -33.15 -6.23
N LEU A 623 -6.08 -32.33 -7.18
CA LEU A 623 -6.83 -31.15 -7.58
C LEU A 623 -7.55 -31.46 -8.89
N PRO A 624 -8.87 -31.18 -9.02
CA PRO A 624 -9.62 -31.41 -10.24
C PRO A 624 -8.94 -30.76 -11.45
N TYR A 625 -8.85 -31.49 -12.54
CA TYR A 625 -8.25 -31.06 -13.81
C TYR A 625 -6.73 -30.80 -13.80
N PHE A 626 -6.02 -31.16 -12.72
CA PHE A 626 -4.57 -31.08 -12.63
C PHE A 626 -3.95 -32.45 -12.41
N PRO A 627 -2.70 -32.66 -12.84
CA PRO A 627 -1.96 -33.87 -12.52
C PRO A 627 -1.86 -34.10 -11.01
N GLU A 628 -1.87 -35.37 -10.59
CA GLU A 628 -1.63 -35.72 -9.21
C GLU A 628 -0.31 -35.14 -8.69
N GLY A 629 -0.34 -34.53 -7.51
CA GLY A 629 0.81 -33.88 -6.89
C GLY A 629 1.01 -32.42 -7.30
N THR A 630 0.15 -31.85 -8.15
CA THR A 630 0.16 -30.41 -8.41
C THR A 630 -0.09 -29.66 -7.11
N ARG A 631 0.79 -28.71 -6.78
CA ARG A 631 0.63 -27.88 -5.58
C ARG A 631 -0.51 -26.87 -5.76
N ALA A 632 -1.24 -26.57 -4.69
CA ALA A 632 -2.31 -25.58 -4.72
C ALA A 632 -1.80 -24.17 -5.02
N ILE A 633 -0.56 -23.85 -4.68
CA ILE A 633 0.08 -22.59 -4.99
C ILE A 633 0.37 -22.42 -6.48
N ASP A 634 0.55 -23.52 -7.23
CA ASP A 634 0.96 -23.51 -8.64
C ASP A 634 -0.21 -23.26 -9.60
N PHE A 635 -1.43 -23.17 -9.11
CA PHE A 635 -2.58 -22.92 -9.97
C PHE A 635 -3.39 -21.68 -9.55
N TYR A 636 -4.04 -21.07 -10.52
CA TYR A 636 -4.98 -19.96 -10.30
C TYR A 636 -6.44 -20.46 -10.35
N PRO A 637 -7.42 -19.72 -9.76
CA PRO A 637 -8.83 -20.13 -9.80
C PRO A 637 -9.32 -20.29 -11.23
N ARG A 638 -9.91 -21.47 -11.54
CA ARG A 638 -10.58 -21.76 -12.81
C ARG A 638 -12.07 -21.98 -12.52
N SER A 639 -12.93 -21.17 -13.13
CA SER A 639 -14.37 -21.46 -13.18
C SER A 639 -14.66 -22.20 -14.49
N GLU A 640 -14.72 -23.50 -14.44
CA GLU A 640 -15.40 -24.24 -15.50
C GLU A 640 -16.88 -24.24 -15.14
N GLY A 641 -17.71 -23.80 -16.09
CA GLY A 641 -19.14 -23.55 -16.03
C GLY A 641 -19.89 -24.21 -14.86
N ALA A 642 -20.58 -23.39 -14.12
CA ALA A 642 -21.25 -23.67 -12.86
C ALA A 642 -22.41 -24.69 -12.98
N THR A 643 -22.21 -25.88 -13.50
CA THR A 643 -23.33 -26.75 -13.70
C THR A 643 -23.25 -28.09 -13.00
N GLU A 644 -22.17 -28.57 -12.44
CA GLU A 644 -22.24 -29.88 -11.77
C GLU A 644 -21.28 -30.07 -10.60
N GLY A 645 -21.84 -30.06 -9.39
CA GLY A 645 -21.34 -30.71 -8.17
C GLY A 645 -20.26 -29.94 -7.37
N PRO A 646 -20.14 -30.25 -6.08
CA PRO A 646 -19.07 -29.67 -5.24
C PRO A 646 -17.72 -30.21 -5.74
N GLN A 647 -16.96 -29.36 -6.42
CA GLN A 647 -15.62 -29.71 -6.87
C GLN A 647 -14.71 -29.82 -5.64
N PHE A 648 -14.19 -31.03 -5.42
CA PHE A 648 -13.19 -31.29 -4.38
C PHE A 648 -12.05 -30.26 -4.46
N GLY A 649 -11.78 -29.59 -3.35
CA GLY A 649 -10.79 -28.52 -3.25
C GLY A 649 -11.37 -27.11 -3.37
N HIS A 650 -12.40 -26.85 -4.17
CA HIS A 650 -12.98 -25.51 -4.31
C HIS A 650 -13.57 -25.01 -2.99
N GLN A 651 -14.33 -25.85 -2.30
CA GLN A 651 -14.93 -25.52 -1.00
C GLN A 651 -13.87 -25.21 0.07
N PHE A 652 -12.74 -25.91 0.07
CA PHE A 652 -11.63 -25.62 0.96
C PHE A 652 -11.09 -24.20 0.73
N PHE A 653 -10.78 -23.86 -0.52
CA PHE A 653 -10.20 -22.56 -0.85
C PHE A 653 -11.15 -21.40 -0.55
N GLU A 654 -12.44 -21.55 -0.83
CA GLU A 654 -13.46 -20.56 -0.45
C GLU A 654 -13.58 -20.42 1.07
N THR A 655 -13.66 -21.55 1.80
CA THR A 655 -13.79 -21.57 3.25
C THR A 655 -12.60 -20.89 3.90
N PHE A 656 -11.37 -21.16 3.41
CA PHE A 656 -10.15 -20.60 3.96
C PHE A 656 -9.77 -19.23 3.35
N GLY A 657 -10.66 -18.63 2.56
CA GLY A 657 -10.57 -17.24 2.14
C GLY A 657 -9.52 -16.98 1.06
N ARG A 658 -9.29 -17.94 0.14
CA ARG A 658 -8.52 -17.66 -1.06
C ARG A 658 -9.19 -16.54 -1.85
N SER A 659 -8.41 -15.60 -2.36
CA SER A 659 -8.92 -14.52 -3.20
C SER A 659 -9.64 -15.10 -4.44
N ASP A 660 -10.84 -14.61 -4.69
CA ASP A 660 -11.60 -14.89 -5.93
C ASP A 660 -11.08 -14.09 -7.12
N ARG A 661 -10.09 -13.22 -6.89
CA ARG A 661 -9.45 -12.34 -7.86
C ARG A 661 -10.43 -11.41 -8.58
N ASN A 662 -11.51 -11.02 -7.90
CA ASN A 662 -12.47 -10.05 -8.44
C ASN A 662 -12.04 -8.59 -8.22
N THR A 663 -11.17 -8.35 -7.25
CA THR A 663 -10.60 -7.03 -6.94
C THR A 663 -9.08 -7.11 -6.91
N ILE A 664 -8.41 -5.96 -7.07
CA ILE A 664 -6.95 -5.83 -6.92
C ILE A 664 -6.55 -5.47 -5.49
N CYS A 665 -7.53 -5.23 -4.60
CA CYS A 665 -7.28 -4.86 -3.23
C CYS A 665 -6.49 -5.95 -2.49
N ALA A 666 -5.47 -5.55 -1.75
CA ALA A 666 -4.76 -6.44 -0.84
C ALA A 666 -5.66 -7.06 0.25
N CYS A 667 -6.85 -6.49 0.45
CA CYS A 667 -7.89 -6.98 1.35
C CYS A 667 -8.73 -8.15 0.79
N ALA A 668 -8.53 -8.57 -0.47
CA ALA A 668 -9.34 -9.62 -1.10
C ALA A 668 -9.20 -10.99 -0.43
N THR A 669 -8.05 -11.27 0.19
CA THR A 669 -7.82 -12.48 0.97
C THR A 669 -8.41 -12.31 2.38
N LYS A 670 -9.41 -13.12 2.73
CA LYS A 670 -10.02 -13.09 4.07
C LYS A 670 -9.06 -13.71 5.08
N LYS A 671 -8.52 -12.89 5.99
CA LYS A 671 -7.53 -13.33 7.00
C LYS A 671 -8.17 -13.73 8.33
N GLU A 672 -9.41 -13.35 8.58
CA GLU A 672 -10.07 -13.60 9.86
C GLU A 672 -10.52 -15.06 10.01
N PRO A 673 -10.37 -15.66 11.19
CA PRO A 673 -10.87 -17.00 11.48
C PRO A 673 -12.40 -17.02 11.51
N THR A 674 -12.99 -18.10 10.98
CA THR A 674 -14.45 -18.30 10.94
C THR A 674 -14.84 -19.66 11.51
N LEU A 675 -16.09 -19.76 11.97
CA LEU A 675 -16.65 -21.06 12.43
C LEU A 675 -16.64 -22.11 11.32
N SER A 676 -16.90 -21.72 10.07
CA SER A 676 -16.86 -22.63 8.94
C SER A 676 -15.48 -23.26 8.72
N GLN A 677 -14.41 -22.50 8.97
CA GLN A 677 -13.03 -23.03 8.90
C GLN A 677 -12.78 -24.06 10.00
N ALA A 678 -13.19 -23.77 11.24
CA ALA A 678 -13.04 -24.69 12.36
C ALA A 678 -13.83 -26.01 12.09
N LEU A 679 -15.07 -25.91 11.64
CA LEU A 679 -15.88 -27.07 11.28
C LEU A 679 -15.26 -27.87 10.14
N HIS A 680 -14.71 -27.21 9.11
CA HIS A 680 -14.04 -27.88 8.01
C HIS A 680 -12.80 -28.66 8.44
N LEU A 681 -12.01 -28.11 9.38
CA LEU A 681 -10.86 -28.80 9.94
C LEU A 681 -11.28 -30.06 10.74
N ILE A 682 -12.32 -29.95 11.55
CA ILE A 682 -12.77 -31.04 12.44
C ILE A 682 -13.47 -32.17 11.67
N VAL A 683 -14.41 -31.85 10.77
CA VAL A 683 -15.27 -32.83 10.11
C VAL A 683 -15.08 -32.90 8.59
N GLY A 684 -14.33 -32.00 8.00
CA GLY A 684 -14.14 -31.91 6.55
C GLY A 684 -13.23 -33.02 6.00
N ASP A 685 -13.39 -33.29 4.72
CA ASP A 685 -12.69 -34.38 4.05
C ASP A 685 -11.19 -34.12 3.83
N THR A 686 -10.74 -32.87 3.86
CA THR A 686 -9.35 -32.50 3.52
C THR A 686 -8.32 -33.17 4.41
N VAL A 687 -8.52 -33.17 5.72
CA VAL A 687 -7.63 -33.84 6.69
C VAL A 687 -8.00 -35.33 6.77
N ARG A 688 -9.28 -35.62 6.93
CA ARG A 688 -9.78 -36.99 7.16
C ARG A 688 -9.41 -37.98 6.06
N GLN A 689 -9.42 -37.58 4.79
CA GLN A 689 -9.06 -38.47 3.68
C GLN A 689 -7.55 -38.69 3.55
N ARG A 690 -6.73 -37.74 4.02
CA ARG A 690 -5.25 -37.86 3.95
C ARG A 690 -4.66 -38.79 5.00
N LEU A 691 -5.26 -38.88 6.16
CA LEU A 691 -4.73 -39.71 7.26
C LEU A 691 -4.65 -41.20 6.92
N PRO A 692 -5.71 -41.87 6.48
CA PRO A 692 -5.62 -43.29 6.12
C PRO A 692 -4.77 -43.53 4.85
N ALA A 693 -4.74 -42.55 3.93
CA ALA A 693 -3.94 -42.58 2.72
C ALA A 693 -2.45 -42.36 2.97
N ALA A 694 -2.08 -41.90 4.17
CA ALA A 694 -0.69 -41.67 4.58
C ALA A 694 0.06 -43.01 4.81
N GLY A 695 0.22 -43.81 3.78
CA GLY A 695 0.93 -45.09 3.86
C GLY A 695 2.34 -45.03 4.47
N GLY A 696 2.89 -43.79 4.60
CA GLY A 696 4.11 -43.49 5.35
C GLY A 696 3.94 -43.63 6.86
N LEU A 697 2.76 -43.33 7.43
CA LEU A 697 2.49 -43.44 8.86
C LEU A 697 2.54 -44.89 9.34
N GLN A 698 1.88 -45.79 8.63
CA GLN A 698 1.90 -47.22 8.96
C GLN A 698 3.34 -47.78 8.90
N LYS A 699 4.10 -47.43 7.86
CA LYS A 699 5.52 -47.78 7.76
C LYS A 699 6.33 -47.24 8.92
N LEU A 700 6.13 -45.99 9.32
CA LEU A 700 6.78 -45.33 10.43
C LEU A 700 6.50 -46.12 11.73
N VAL A 701 5.23 -46.45 12.02
CA VAL A 701 4.86 -47.20 13.24
C VAL A 701 5.47 -48.59 13.24
N LEU A 702 5.51 -49.29 12.11
CA LEU A 702 6.08 -50.62 11.99
C LEU A 702 7.61 -50.62 12.14
N SER A 703 8.30 -49.53 11.73
CA SER A 703 9.75 -49.45 11.76
C SER A 703 10.33 -49.12 13.13
N HIS A 704 9.52 -48.70 14.12
CA HIS A 704 9.99 -48.31 15.45
C HIS A 704 9.43 -49.21 16.56
N SER A 705 10.22 -49.51 17.56
CA SER A 705 9.84 -50.34 18.71
C SER A 705 9.31 -49.54 19.90
N ALA A 706 9.57 -48.23 19.92
CA ALA A 706 9.18 -47.31 20.98
C ALA A 706 8.32 -46.19 20.41
N PRO A 707 7.42 -45.56 21.20
CA PRO A 707 6.55 -44.49 20.72
C PRO A 707 7.25 -43.15 20.49
N GLU A 708 8.33 -42.86 21.20
CA GLU A 708 9.00 -41.54 21.18
C GLU A 708 9.49 -41.12 19.80
N PRO A 709 10.21 -41.95 19.02
CA PRO A 709 10.64 -41.56 17.68
C PRO A 709 9.45 -41.32 16.73
N ILE A 710 8.33 -42.04 16.89
CA ILE A 710 7.13 -41.87 16.09
C ILE A 710 6.47 -40.54 16.42
N ILE A 711 6.31 -40.26 17.73
CA ILE A 711 5.74 -38.99 18.21
C ILE A 711 6.57 -37.81 17.71
N GLU A 712 7.91 -37.85 17.87
CA GLU A 712 8.84 -36.82 17.41
C GLU A 712 8.66 -36.54 15.91
N GLU A 713 8.64 -37.61 15.10
CA GLU A 713 8.47 -37.49 13.66
C GLU A 713 7.10 -36.85 13.28
N LEU A 714 6.01 -37.14 14.00
CA LEU A 714 4.71 -36.52 13.76
C LEU A 714 4.73 -35.02 14.08
N PHE A 715 5.38 -34.61 15.16
CA PHE A 715 5.56 -33.19 15.48
C PHE A 715 6.41 -32.48 14.43
N ILE A 716 7.50 -33.09 13.97
CA ILE A 716 8.35 -32.53 12.92
C ILE A 716 7.55 -32.34 11.63
N ARG A 717 6.77 -33.35 11.20
CA ARG A 717 5.95 -33.27 9.98
C ARG A 717 4.87 -32.20 10.05
N ALA A 718 4.16 -32.12 11.18
CA ALA A 718 3.06 -31.18 11.32
C ALA A 718 3.56 -29.76 11.66
N LEU A 719 4.43 -29.64 12.66
CA LEU A 719 4.75 -28.35 13.29
C LEU A 719 6.19 -27.89 13.03
N ALA A 720 7.02 -28.71 12.37
CA ALA A 720 8.44 -28.44 12.12
C ALA A 720 9.24 -28.17 13.42
N ARG A 721 8.87 -28.84 14.49
CA ARG A 721 9.56 -28.80 15.79
C ARG A 721 9.45 -30.12 16.54
N ARG A 722 10.31 -30.29 17.54
CA ARG A 722 10.18 -31.40 18.48
C ARG A 722 9.07 -31.13 19.49
N PRO A 723 8.47 -32.19 20.05
CA PRO A 723 7.52 -32.05 21.15
C PRO A 723 8.26 -31.54 22.42
N THR A 724 7.60 -30.67 23.17
CA THR A 724 8.05 -30.31 24.53
C THR A 724 7.97 -31.53 25.44
N ALA A 725 8.70 -31.52 26.55
CA ALA A 725 8.67 -32.62 27.53
C ALA A 725 7.25 -32.96 28.02
N LYS A 726 6.39 -31.91 28.17
CA LYS A 726 4.99 -32.06 28.56
C LYS A 726 4.13 -32.72 27.45
N GLU A 727 4.30 -32.29 26.21
CA GLU A 727 3.63 -32.90 25.05
C GLU A 727 4.07 -34.35 24.86
N ALA A 728 5.37 -34.63 24.89
CA ALA A 728 5.90 -35.97 24.75
C ALA A 728 5.36 -36.92 25.85
N ALA A 729 5.23 -36.44 27.10
CA ALA A 729 4.68 -37.23 28.19
C ALA A 729 3.20 -37.53 27.98
N ALA A 730 2.39 -36.51 27.58
CA ALA A 730 0.97 -36.67 27.31
C ALA A 730 0.70 -37.62 26.12
N MET A 731 1.49 -37.51 25.05
CA MET A 731 1.36 -38.42 23.91
C MET A 731 1.75 -39.85 24.22
N ARG A 732 2.78 -40.05 25.04
CA ARG A 732 3.16 -41.41 25.55
C ARG A 732 2.07 -42.03 26.40
N GLU A 733 1.44 -41.27 27.29
CA GLU A 733 0.31 -41.72 28.08
C GLU A 733 -0.87 -42.15 27.20
N LEU A 734 -1.17 -41.37 26.14
CA LEU A 734 -2.21 -41.70 25.16
C LEU A 734 -1.90 -42.99 24.39
N VAL A 735 -0.66 -43.20 23.99
CA VAL A 735 -0.23 -44.43 23.30
C VAL A 735 -0.29 -45.64 24.26
N GLY A 736 0.17 -45.52 25.51
CA GLY A 736 0.22 -46.61 26.51
C GLY A 736 0.84 -47.89 25.94
N ASP A 737 0.16 -49.02 26.06
CA ASP A 737 0.59 -50.29 25.53
C ASP A 737 0.35 -50.52 24.02
N LYS A 738 -0.31 -49.55 23.34
CA LYS A 738 -0.70 -49.63 21.94
C LYS A 738 0.41 -49.18 20.97
N VAL A 739 1.66 -49.47 21.25
CA VAL A 739 2.81 -48.97 20.49
C VAL A 739 2.75 -49.31 18.99
N LYS A 740 2.14 -50.42 18.61
CA LYS A 740 2.01 -50.85 17.22
C LYS A 740 0.60 -50.57 16.58
N ASP A 741 -0.28 -49.95 17.35
CA ASP A 741 -1.61 -49.54 16.83
C ASP A 741 -1.49 -48.18 16.13
N TYR A 742 -1.49 -48.20 14.80
CA TYR A 742 -1.35 -46.99 14.00
C TYR A 742 -2.52 -46.03 14.17
N THR A 743 -3.70 -46.48 14.59
CA THR A 743 -4.88 -45.61 14.76
C THR A 743 -4.68 -44.57 15.86
N VAL A 744 -3.97 -44.89 16.93
CA VAL A 744 -3.61 -43.94 18.00
C VAL A 744 -2.73 -42.82 17.44
N TYR A 745 -1.82 -43.16 16.54
CA TYR A 745 -0.94 -42.16 15.94
C TYR A 745 -1.67 -41.34 14.85
N GLU A 746 -2.70 -41.90 14.20
CA GLU A 746 -3.59 -41.12 13.35
C GLU A 746 -4.35 -40.07 14.16
N ASP A 747 -4.84 -40.42 15.37
CA ASP A 747 -5.53 -39.46 16.25
C ASP A 747 -4.56 -38.36 16.74
N ILE A 748 -3.33 -38.70 17.10
CA ILE A 748 -2.29 -37.73 17.46
C ILE A 748 -2.02 -36.80 16.26
N PHE A 749 -1.80 -37.38 15.08
CA PHE A 749 -1.50 -36.60 13.88
C PHE A 749 -2.65 -35.71 13.48
N TRP A 750 -3.88 -36.22 13.55
CA TRP A 750 -5.09 -35.45 13.33
C TRP A 750 -5.16 -34.24 14.28
N SER A 751 -4.88 -34.42 15.56
CA SER A 751 -4.89 -33.34 16.54
C SER A 751 -3.83 -32.27 16.24
N LEU A 752 -2.64 -32.67 15.81
CA LEU A 752 -1.58 -31.75 15.40
C LEU A 752 -1.95 -30.95 14.16
N LEU A 753 -2.51 -31.60 13.11
CA LEU A 753 -2.95 -30.96 11.87
C LEU A 753 -4.14 -30.02 12.08
N ASN A 754 -4.93 -30.21 13.13
CA ASN A 754 -6.06 -29.35 13.50
C ASN A 754 -5.66 -28.26 14.51
N SER A 755 -4.40 -28.22 14.94
CA SER A 755 -3.92 -27.21 15.90
C SER A 755 -3.86 -25.82 15.26
N THR A 756 -4.01 -24.79 16.10
CA THR A 756 -3.76 -23.40 15.71
C THR A 756 -2.33 -23.23 15.20
N GLU A 757 -1.37 -23.89 15.84
CA GLU A 757 0.04 -23.85 15.48
C GLU A 757 0.30 -24.31 14.04
N PHE A 758 -0.39 -25.38 13.59
CA PHE A 758 -0.30 -25.85 12.21
C PHE A 758 -0.80 -24.81 11.20
N SER A 759 -1.90 -24.14 11.53
CA SER A 759 -2.61 -23.23 10.62
C SER A 759 -2.02 -21.83 10.54
N PHE A 760 -1.00 -21.51 11.40
CA PHE A 760 -0.40 -20.19 11.46
C PHE A 760 1.12 -20.24 11.18
N ASN A 761 1.63 -19.10 10.68
CA ASN A 761 3.04 -18.77 10.65
C ASN A 761 3.34 -17.79 11.81
N TYR A 762 4.38 -18.04 12.60
CA TYR A 762 4.68 -17.32 13.83
C TYR A 762 6.18 -17.05 14.01
#